data_bc37b389cc9bd26f16bd799057518898
#
_entry.id   bc37b389cc9bd26f16bd799057518898
#
_cell.length_a   1.000
_cell.length_b   1.000
_cell.length_c   1.000
_cell.angle_alpha   90.00
_cell.angle_beta   90.00
_cell.angle_gamma   90.00
#
_symmetry.space_group_name_H-M   'P 1'
#
loop_
_entity.id
_entity.type
_entity.pdbx_description
1 polymer ?
#
loop_
_entity_poly.entity_id
_entity_poly.type
_entity_poly.pdbx_seq_one_letter_code
_entity_poly.pdbx_strand_id
1 'polypeptide(L)'
;MSSISSRLLLFLCVLCAASWVAPARADIVLAAKRITVAGVDLQNVQARVTPGTPAGTLQLTLQADKADIPGLGWRRVGLDLDGTLQRDPQLRWMFDGSTKVTGAPGRALDHALLALVMDTTSNTLQIDLEQGKTQVNAALPLDQTTHAQISLKQLPAAWLQGLLGSVWSGHVTGGRLDAELALDVRDHGIQSSGDFTLAGIGFDTPAGTLAGQGLAGRGRLGIDTTGGAARIDFDGNLHDGQLLLGTIFAKLPAHPVQLALTAEADHGAVALSRLRVNDPGAMQIDGSLAFDARGHLQKLHLTRFHAAFPVAYQRYGQAWLNTLGLQNLHIDGQIDGHLDLAADGLRSFAFRTDGLDMADGAGRLGVGNLRGGLDWSAQGERPATTLAWDNLKVYHLANGAAVSHWQSRGGSLALQQPLTMSVLGGQLRLGSLDWRPAAAKGQRLSTSLAVTGVDMAAFSKAMGWPQFPGTLAGAIPSLHWVDDRIELDGGLSVSVFGGFIDITGMTLQQPFGVNPVLTGNVSLKQLDLAAFTSVFDFGSITGRMDGHINNLRLVDWTPVAFQASLLAGGGGRISQRAVNNLTTVGGGGIAGGLQGAVLKLFKNFSYKRIGLNCTLQANVCQMGGLDSSPDGYTIVEGSGLPHLEVIGHQTRVDWPTLVRRLKAAVEGSGPEIR
;
A
#
# COMPACT_ATOMS: atom_id res chain seq x y z
N MET A 1 -31.72 38.53 -20.96
CA MET A 1 -31.62 37.25 -21.66
C MET A 1 -32.09 37.22 -23.10
N SER A 2 -32.49 38.33 -23.66
CA SER A 2 -32.87 38.42 -25.08
C SER A 2 -31.74 38.91 -26.01
N SER A 3 -30.50 38.98 -25.53
CA SER A 3 -29.41 39.61 -26.29
C SER A 3 -28.41 38.67 -26.96
N ILE A 4 -28.37 37.38 -26.60
CA ILE A 4 -27.36 36.44 -27.14
C ILE A 4 -27.86 35.85 -28.47
N SER A 5 -29.12 35.43 -28.54
CA SER A 5 -29.74 34.95 -29.79
C SER A 5 -29.81 36.04 -30.86
N SER A 6 -30.10 37.29 -30.47
CA SER A 6 -30.11 38.44 -31.41
C SER A 6 -28.71 38.76 -31.99
N ARG A 7 -27.63 38.54 -31.26
CA ARG A 7 -26.27 38.91 -31.74
C ARG A 7 -25.65 37.84 -32.64
N LEU A 8 -25.93 36.56 -32.41
CA LEU A 8 -25.54 35.49 -33.33
C LEU A 8 -26.37 35.60 -34.63
N LEU A 9 -27.69 35.86 -34.50
CA LEU A 9 -28.55 36.19 -35.63
C LEU A 9 -28.10 37.48 -36.33
N LEU A 10 -27.66 38.52 -35.63
CA LEU A 10 -27.19 39.75 -36.24
C LEU A 10 -25.89 39.55 -37.01
N PHE A 11 -24.95 38.73 -36.54
CA PHE A 11 -23.72 38.41 -37.25
C PHE A 11 -24.00 37.58 -38.50
N LEU A 12 -24.87 36.57 -38.39
CA LEU A 12 -25.38 35.83 -39.54
C LEU A 12 -26.28 36.72 -40.46
N CYS A 13 -27.12 37.62 -39.89
CA CYS A 13 -27.95 38.54 -40.68
C CYS A 13 -27.14 39.62 -41.38
N VAL A 14 -26.01 40.08 -40.85
CA VAL A 14 -25.09 40.98 -41.58
C VAL A 14 -24.45 40.22 -42.76
N LEU A 15 -24.09 38.97 -42.60
CA LEU A 15 -23.69 38.07 -43.70
C LEU A 15 -24.83 37.81 -44.69
N CYS A 16 -26.09 37.68 -44.22
CA CYS A 16 -27.27 37.49 -45.06
C CYS A 16 -27.73 38.77 -45.78
N ALA A 17 -27.58 39.93 -45.18
CA ALA A 17 -27.95 41.21 -45.81
C ALA A 17 -27.06 41.56 -47.02
N ALA A 18 -25.82 41.04 -47.07
CA ALA A 18 -24.92 41.22 -48.19
C ALA A 18 -25.36 40.45 -49.45
N SER A 19 -26.33 39.50 -49.34
CA SER A 19 -26.78 38.67 -50.46
C SER A 19 -27.91 39.24 -51.28
N TRP A 20 -28.42 40.46 -50.98
CA TRP A 20 -29.54 41.10 -51.65
C TRP A 20 -29.14 42.22 -52.65
N VAL A 21 -27.84 42.42 -52.88
CA VAL A 21 -27.38 43.44 -53.85
C VAL A 21 -26.83 42.71 -55.09
N ALA A 22 -27.27 43.18 -56.28
CA ALA A 22 -26.87 42.71 -57.61
C ALA A 22 -25.35 42.39 -57.78
N PRO A 23 -24.90 41.67 -58.83
CA PRO A 23 -23.59 41.01 -58.88
C PRO A 23 -22.44 42.02 -58.89
N ALA A 24 -22.17 42.63 -57.79
CA ALA A 24 -20.90 43.35 -57.55
C ALA A 24 -19.88 42.32 -57.07
N ARG A 25 -18.81 42.11 -57.81
CA ARG A 25 -17.62 41.36 -57.41
C ARG A 25 -16.88 42.20 -56.32
N ALA A 26 -17.42 42.26 -55.12
CA ALA A 26 -16.77 42.96 -54.03
C ALA A 26 -16.38 41.96 -52.93
N ASP A 27 -15.09 41.93 -52.63
CA ASP A 27 -14.56 41.22 -51.45
C ASP A 27 -14.98 42.02 -50.22
N ILE A 28 -15.60 41.36 -49.25
CA ILE A 28 -15.86 41.93 -47.94
C ILE A 28 -14.75 41.48 -47.00
N VAL A 29 -13.98 42.46 -46.49
CA VAL A 29 -12.93 42.17 -45.49
C VAL A 29 -13.30 42.86 -44.20
N LEU A 30 -13.41 42.06 -43.13
CA LEU A 30 -13.65 42.52 -41.78
C LEU A 30 -12.35 42.30 -40.97
N ALA A 31 -11.84 43.35 -40.34
CA ALA A 31 -10.76 43.23 -39.37
C ALA A 31 -11.21 43.81 -38.03
N ALA A 32 -11.06 43.02 -36.98
CA ALA A 32 -11.48 43.43 -35.65
C ALA A 32 -10.43 43.03 -34.61
N LYS A 33 -10.11 43.96 -33.70
CA LYS A 33 -9.15 43.67 -32.59
C LYS A 33 -9.71 42.61 -31.62
N ARG A 34 -11.02 42.60 -31.46
CA ARG A 34 -11.70 41.64 -30.56
C ARG A 34 -13.14 41.45 -30.98
N ILE A 35 -13.56 40.16 -31.01
CA ILE A 35 -14.93 39.76 -31.21
C ILE A 35 -15.30 38.79 -30.10
N THR A 36 -16.40 39.01 -29.41
CA THR A 36 -16.93 38.08 -28.41
C THR A 36 -18.31 37.58 -28.88
N VAL A 37 -18.41 36.29 -29.13
CA VAL A 37 -19.64 35.65 -29.60
C VAL A 37 -19.89 34.37 -28.82
N ALA A 38 -21.06 34.20 -28.26
CA ALA A 38 -21.49 32.99 -27.54
C ALA A 38 -20.51 32.50 -26.48
N GLY A 39 -19.85 33.42 -25.78
CA GLY A 39 -18.85 33.08 -24.76
C GLY A 39 -17.44 32.78 -25.30
N VAL A 40 -17.26 32.78 -26.63
CA VAL A 40 -15.93 32.67 -27.27
C VAL A 40 -15.36 34.07 -27.47
N ASP A 41 -14.13 34.31 -27.04
CA ASP A 41 -13.43 35.57 -27.20
C ASP A 41 -12.31 35.42 -28.23
N LEU A 42 -12.45 36.08 -29.37
CA LEU A 42 -11.53 36.04 -30.48
C LEU A 42 -10.73 37.37 -30.53
N GLN A 43 -9.42 37.28 -30.70
CA GLN A 43 -8.54 38.47 -30.77
C GLN A 43 -7.79 38.50 -32.11
N ASN A 44 -7.62 39.72 -32.64
CA ASN A 44 -7.00 39.97 -33.94
C ASN A 44 -7.67 39.18 -35.05
N VAL A 45 -8.97 39.37 -35.17
CA VAL A 45 -9.78 38.64 -36.13
C VAL A 45 -9.70 39.25 -37.51
N GLN A 46 -9.45 38.42 -38.52
CA GLN A 46 -9.55 38.76 -39.92
C GLN A 46 -10.55 37.81 -40.58
N ALA A 47 -11.60 38.37 -41.15
CA ALA A 47 -12.55 37.57 -41.91
C ALA A 47 -12.65 38.13 -43.33
N ARG A 48 -12.68 37.26 -44.31
CA ARG A 48 -12.86 37.63 -45.72
C ARG A 48 -13.98 36.78 -46.32
N VAL A 49 -14.86 37.44 -47.03
CA VAL A 49 -15.96 36.83 -47.78
C VAL A 49 -15.79 37.24 -49.25
N THR A 50 -15.63 36.27 -50.14
CA THR A 50 -15.53 36.50 -51.58
C THR A 50 -16.57 35.67 -52.31
N PRO A 51 -17.00 36.11 -53.53
CA PRO A 51 -17.84 35.28 -54.39
C PRO A 51 -17.13 33.97 -54.74
N GLY A 52 -17.80 32.86 -54.54
CA GLY A 52 -17.29 31.52 -54.83
C GLY A 52 -17.67 31.00 -56.23
N THR A 53 -17.21 29.85 -56.59
CA THR A 53 -17.63 29.06 -57.75
C THR A 53 -18.18 27.72 -57.28
N PRO A 54 -19.41 27.32 -57.69
CA PRO A 54 -20.30 27.92 -58.67
C PRO A 54 -20.99 29.22 -58.22
N ALA A 55 -21.59 29.94 -59.16
CA ALA A 55 -22.33 31.17 -58.85
C ALA A 55 -23.42 30.92 -57.81
N GLY A 56 -23.50 31.83 -56.82
CA GLY A 56 -24.42 31.66 -55.67
C GLY A 56 -23.76 31.09 -54.40
N THR A 57 -22.47 30.74 -54.46
CA THR A 57 -21.65 30.37 -53.29
C THR A 57 -20.80 31.54 -52.82
N LEU A 58 -20.44 31.56 -51.53
CA LEU A 58 -19.53 32.50 -50.93
C LEU A 58 -18.33 31.74 -50.31
N GLN A 59 -17.11 32.15 -50.62
CA GLN A 59 -15.92 31.65 -49.93
C GLN A 59 -15.69 32.48 -48.65
N LEU A 60 -15.66 31.82 -47.53
CA LEU A 60 -15.42 32.43 -46.20
C LEU A 60 -14.09 31.99 -45.65
N THR A 61 -13.22 32.93 -45.33
CA THR A 61 -12.03 32.68 -44.52
C THR A 61 -12.09 33.49 -43.23
N LEU A 62 -11.76 32.88 -42.11
CA LEU A 62 -11.68 33.54 -40.81
C LEU A 62 -10.43 33.10 -40.09
N GLN A 63 -9.63 34.08 -39.66
CA GLN A 63 -8.44 33.86 -38.88
C GLN A 63 -8.53 34.63 -37.57
N ALA A 64 -8.15 34.01 -36.46
CA ALA A 64 -7.99 34.68 -35.18
C ALA A 64 -6.67 34.22 -34.53
N ASP A 65 -5.81 35.19 -34.22
CA ASP A 65 -4.52 34.89 -33.58
C ASP A 65 -4.67 34.19 -32.24
N LYS A 66 -5.71 34.59 -31.49
CA LYS A 66 -6.03 34.03 -30.19
C LYS A 66 -7.55 33.87 -30.02
N ALA A 67 -7.95 32.70 -29.62
CA ALA A 67 -9.31 32.38 -29.20
C ALA A 67 -9.31 31.83 -27.77
N ASP A 68 -10.17 32.37 -26.94
CA ASP A 68 -10.49 31.81 -25.64
C ASP A 68 -11.88 31.16 -25.73
N ILE A 69 -11.94 29.85 -25.51
CA ILE A 69 -13.16 29.04 -25.56
C ILE A 69 -13.42 28.43 -24.19
N PRO A 70 -14.02 29.19 -23.24
CA PRO A 70 -14.15 28.75 -21.85
C PRO A 70 -14.96 27.46 -21.70
N GLY A 71 -15.96 27.25 -22.57
CA GLY A 71 -16.76 26.02 -22.56
C GLY A 71 -15.96 24.74 -22.85
N LEU A 72 -14.80 24.83 -23.49
CA LEU A 72 -13.86 23.72 -23.71
C LEU A 72 -12.61 23.82 -22.83
N GLY A 73 -12.51 24.87 -21.99
CA GLY A 73 -11.30 25.13 -21.20
C GLY A 73 -10.07 25.51 -22.05
N TRP A 74 -10.27 25.87 -23.32
CA TRP A 74 -9.18 26.25 -24.22
C TRP A 74 -8.89 27.74 -24.12
N ARG A 75 -7.63 28.09 -23.92
CA ARG A 75 -7.18 29.48 -23.77
C ARG A 75 -6.08 29.80 -24.77
N ARG A 76 -6.22 30.95 -25.40
CA ARG A 76 -5.21 31.50 -26.33
C ARG A 76 -4.83 30.56 -27.47
N VAL A 77 -5.78 29.79 -27.98
CA VAL A 77 -5.58 28.95 -29.16
C VAL A 77 -5.71 29.77 -30.44
N GLY A 78 -4.91 29.48 -31.47
CA GLY A 78 -5.10 30.06 -32.79
C GLY A 78 -6.26 29.38 -33.51
N LEU A 79 -7.05 30.13 -34.29
CA LEU A 79 -8.18 29.60 -35.06
C LEU A 79 -8.08 30.07 -36.50
N ASP A 80 -8.05 29.11 -37.42
CA ASP A 80 -8.17 29.31 -38.86
C ASP A 80 -9.39 28.51 -39.35
N LEU A 81 -10.24 29.16 -40.12
CA LEU A 81 -11.42 28.57 -40.75
C LEU A 81 -11.43 28.98 -42.23
N ASP A 82 -11.61 28.01 -43.14
CA ASP A 82 -11.75 28.23 -44.56
C ASP A 82 -12.82 27.30 -45.13
N GLY A 83 -13.74 27.86 -45.91
CA GLY A 83 -14.81 27.04 -46.50
C GLY A 83 -15.80 27.82 -47.33
N THR A 84 -16.76 27.09 -47.88
CA THR A 84 -17.80 27.59 -48.75
C THR A 84 -19.13 27.67 -48.05
N LEU A 85 -19.75 28.84 -48.09
CA LEU A 85 -21.09 29.09 -47.57
C LEU A 85 -22.06 29.14 -48.79
N GLN A 86 -23.14 28.39 -48.74
CA GLN A 86 -24.17 28.37 -49.78
C GLN A 86 -25.56 28.26 -49.18
N ARG A 87 -26.56 28.63 -49.95
CA ARG A 87 -27.94 28.42 -49.63
C ARG A 87 -28.56 27.43 -50.61
N ASP A 88 -29.11 26.35 -50.09
CA ASP A 88 -29.71 25.31 -50.90
C ASP A 88 -31.13 25.70 -51.42
N PRO A 89 -31.73 24.92 -52.35
CA PRO A 89 -33.07 25.16 -52.82
C PRO A 89 -34.17 25.09 -51.76
N GLN A 90 -33.92 24.44 -50.64
CA GLN A 90 -34.79 24.34 -49.46
C GLN A 90 -34.62 25.51 -48.50
N LEU A 91 -33.83 26.54 -48.87
CA LEU A 91 -33.53 27.73 -48.11
C LEU A 91 -32.68 27.49 -46.86
N ARG A 92 -32.00 26.33 -46.76
CA ARG A 92 -31.05 26.04 -45.69
C ARG A 92 -29.68 26.69 -45.99
N TRP A 93 -29.06 27.22 -44.96
CA TRP A 93 -27.68 27.67 -45.05
C TRP A 93 -26.74 26.51 -44.76
N MET A 94 -25.79 26.26 -45.66
CA MET A 94 -24.81 25.21 -45.58
C MET A 94 -23.40 25.82 -45.65
N PHE A 95 -22.58 25.48 -44.70
CA PHE A 95 -21.14 25.77 -44.72
C PHE A 95 -20.40 24.45 -44.77
N ASP A 96 -19.49 24.31 -45.74
CA ASP A 96 -18.56 23.20 -45.86
C ASP A 96 -17.14 23.73 -45.95
N GLY A 97 -16.28 23.29 -45.06
CA GLY A 97 -14.93 23.79 -44.98
C GLY A 97 -14.02 23.01 -44.08
N SER A 98 -12.90 23.62 -43.77
CA SER A 98 -11.92 23.08 -42.81
C SER A 98 -11.67 24.08 -41.72
N THR A 99 -11.37 23.54 -40.55
CA THR A 99 -10.93 24.35 -39.41
C THR A 99 -9.61 23.81 -38.88
N LYS A 100 -8.75 24.75 -38.44
CA LYS A 100 -7.50 24.46 -37.78
C LYS A 100 -7.41 25.22 -36.47
N VAL A 101 -7.28 24.48 -35.38
CA VAL A 101 -7.04 25.07 -34.06
C VAL A 101 -5.63 24.77 -33.62
N THR A 102 -4.83 25.81 -33.42
CA THR A 102 -3.44 25.68 -33.03
C THR A 102 -3.29 25.86 -31.52
N GLY A 103 -2.62 24.90 -30.85
CA GLY A 103 -2.41 24.95 -29.39
C GLY A 103 -3.55 24.32 -28.55
N ALA A 104 -4.52 23.69 -29.18
CA ALA A 104 -5.56 22.95 -28.46
C ALA A 104 -4.99 21.65 -27.84
N PRO A 105 -5.52 21.21 -26.67
CA PRO A 105 -5.11 19.96 -26.04
C PRO A 105 -5.27 18.75 -26.98
N GLY A 106 -4.28 17.85 -26.96
CA GLY A 106 -4.31 16.62 -27.76
C GLY A 106 -4.37 16.84 -29.27
N ARG A 107 -3.98 18.04 -29.75
CA ARG A 107 -4.12 18.48 -31.15
C ARG A 107 -5.57 18.42 -31.65
N ALA A 108 -6.50 18.80 -30.76
CA ALA A 108 -7.90 18.88 -31.14
C ALA A 108 -8.09 19.89 -32.28
N LEU A 109 -8.81 19.49 -33.32
CA LEU A 109 -9.12 20.30 -34.50
C LEU A 109 -7.88 20.87 -35.22
N ASP A 110 -6.73 20.17 -35.19
CA ASP A 110 -5.49 20.60 -35.88
C ASP A 110 -5.68 20.65 -37.40
N HIS A 111 -6.48 19.73 -37.97
CA HIS A 111 -6.94 19.71 -39.35
C HIS A 111 -8.30 18.99 -39.42
N ALA A 112 -9.37 19.71 -39.08
CA ALA A 112 -10.72 19.13 -39.07
C ALA A 112 -11.54 19.65 -40.25
N LEU A 113 -12.37 18.78 -40.78
CA LEU A 113 -13.48 19.18 -41.68
C LEU A 113 -14.62 19.66 -40.80
N LEU A 114 -15.27 20.75 -41.22
CA LEU A 114 -16.39 21.36 -40.54
C LEU A 114 -17.54 21.52 -41.54
N ALA A 115 -18.66 20.87 -41.27
CA ALA A 115 -19.90 21.13 -41.96
C ALA A 115 -20.93 21.71 -40.97
N LEU A 116 -21.62 22.78 -41.40
CA LEU A 116 -22.70 23.40 -40.65
C LEU A 116 -23.94 23.44 -41.53
N VAL A 117 -25.08 23.00 -41.00
CA VAL A 117 -26.36 23.10 -41.66
C VAL A 117 -27.36 23.81 -40.76
N MET A 118 -27.78 25.02 -41.16
CA MET A 118 -28.80 25.78 -40.47
C MET A 118 -30.09 25.74 -41.28
N ASP A 119 -31.11 25.10 -40.74
CA ASP A 119 -32.42 24.99 -41.31
C ASP A 119 -33.41 25.83 -40.49
N THR A 120 -33.84 26.94 -41.08
CA THR A 120 -34.80 27.85 -40.44
C THR A 120 -36.25 27.33 -40.52
N THR A 121 -36.54 26.35 -41.38
CA THR A 121 -37.85 25.71 -41.50
C THR A 121 -38.08 24.68 -40.41
N SER A 122 -37.10 23.83 -40.17
CA SER A 122 -37.11 22.84 -39.08
C SER A 122 -36.57 23.42 -37.77
N ASN A 123 -36.12 24.65 -37.77
CA ASN A 123 -35.58 25.36 -36.60
C ASN A 123 -34.35 24.63 -35.97
N THR A 124 -33.44 24.11 -36.81
CA THR A 124 -32.29 23.32 -36.36
C THR A 124 -30.95 23.84 -36.87
N LEU A 125 -29.92 23.75 -36.02
CA LEU A 125 -28.53 23.87 -36.41
C LEU A 125 -27.85 22.51 -36.19
N GLN A 126 -27.20 21.98 -37.23
CA GLN A 126 -26.36 20.79 -37.20
C GLN A 126 -24.92 21.21 -37.40
N ILE A 127 -24.04 20.64 -36.61
CA ILE A 127 -22.59 20.86 -36.61
C ILE A 127 -21.92 19.49 -36.73
N ASP A 128 -21.17 19.28 -37.79
CA ASP A 128 -20.42 18.06 -38.04
C ASP A 128 -18.93 18.40 -38.13
N LEU A 129 -18.17 17.84 -37.24
CA LEU A 129 -16.70 17.95 -37.18
C LEU A 129 -16.05 16.59 -37.41
N GLU A 130 -15.12 16.53 -38.33
CA GLU A 130 -14.42 15.29 -38.65
C GLU A 130 -12.90 15.50 -38.70
N GLN A 131 -12.16 14.72 -37.92
CA GLN A 131 -10.70 14.68 -37.95
C GLN A 131 -10.19 13.24 -37.92
N GLY A 132 -9.78 12.75 -39.07
CA GLY A 132 -9.35 11.35 -39.23
C GLY A 132 -10.50 10.37 -38.95
N LYS A 133 -10.45 9.64 -37.84
CA LYS A 133 -11.54 8.74 -37.40
C LYS A 133 -12.47 9.39 -36.37
N THR A 134 -12.09 10.53 -35.86
CA THR A 134 -12.89 11.25 -34.86
C THR A 134 -14.01 12.00 -35.53
N GLN A 135 -15.22 11.79 -35.04
CA GLN A 135 -16.42 12.52 -35.47
C GLN A 135 -17.11 13.15 -34.25
N VAL A 136 -17.48 14.41 -34.39
CA VAL A 136 -18.25 15.14 -33.40
C VAL A 136 -19.44 15.73 -34.12
N ASN A 137 -20.65 15.24 -33.80
CA ASN A 137 -21.90 15.75 -34.35
C ASN A 137 -22.65 16.43 -33.21
N ALA A 138 -23.14 17.63 -33.46
CA ALA A 138 -24.01 18.33 -32.52
C ALA A 138 -25.27 18.85 -33.26
N ALA A 139 -26.40 18.68 -32.63
CA ALA A 139 -27.68 19.20 -33.11
C ALA A 139 -28.34 20.03 -32.03
N LEU A 140 -28.79 21.24 -32.38
CA LEU A 140 -29.44 22.15 -31.43
C LEU A 140 -30.57 22.92 -32.10
N PRO A 141 -31.70 23.22 -31.41
CA PRO A 141 -32.76 24.09 -31.89
C PRO A 141 -32.26 25.54 -31.95
N LEU A 142 -32.60 26.27 -33.00
CA LEU A 142 -32.18 27.67 -33.16
C LEU A 142 -32.84 28.62 -32.16
N ASP A 143 -34.04 28.29 -31.69
CA ASP A 143 -34.79 29.06 -30.69
C ASP A 143 -34.41 28.67 -29.24
N GLN A 144 -33.74 27.52 -29.06
CA GLN A 144 -33.29 26.98 -27.76
C GLN A 144 -31.85 26.53 -27.84
N THR A 145 -30.95 27.44 -28.21
CA THR A 145 -29.50 27.17 -28.37
C THR A 145 -28.79 26.73 -27.09
N THR A 146 -29.52 26.65 -25.98
CA THR A 146 -29.08 26.09 -24.71
C THR A 146 -29.21 24.59 -24.61
N HIS A 147 -29.94 23.93 -25.55
CA HIS A 147 -30.17 22.50 -25.60
C HIS A 147 -29.41 21.91 -26.79
N ALA A 148 -28.57 20.94 -26.57
CA ALA A 148 -27.84 20.27 -27.64
C ALA A 148 -27.85 18.75 -27.46
N GLN A 149 -27.97 18.01 -28.56
CA GLN A 149 -27.65 16.59 -28.64
C GLN A 149 -26.26 16.47 -29.27
N ILE A 150 -25.36 15.76 -28.61
CA ILE A 150 -23.94 15.63 -29.01
C ILE A 150 -23.61 14.15 -29.15
N SER A 151 -23.15 13.77 -30.36
CA SER A 151 -22.61 12.43 -30.64
C SER A 151 -21.12 12.54 -30.85
N LEU A 152 -20.36 11.76 -30.08
CA LEU A 152 -18.91 11.69 -30.13
C LEU A 152 -18.51 10.29 -30.58
N LYS A 153 -17.69 10.17 -31.63
CA LYS A 153 -17.16 8.87 -32.09
C LYS A 153 -15.65 8.93 -32.17
N GLN A 154 -14.98 7.96 -31.56
CA GLN A 154 -13.53 7.80 -31.55
C GLN A 154 -12.79 9.06 -31.07
N LEU A 155 -13.39 9.85 -30.17
CA LEU A 155 -12.81 11.08 -29.66
C LEU A 155 -11.56 10.75 -28.82
N PRO A 156 -10.38 11.30 -29.16
CA PRO A 156 -9.21 11.16 -28.30
C PRO A 156 -9.49 11.78 -26.92
N ALA A 157 -9.31 11.01 -25.84
CA ALA A 157 -9.61 11.49 -24.49
C ALA A 157 -8.78 12.74 -24.11
N ALA A 158 -7.62 12.93 -24.71
CA ALA A 158 -6.76 14.11 -24.52
C ALA A 158 -7.44 15.43 -24.96
N TRP A 159 -8.45 15.40 -25.84
CA TRP A 159 -9.20 16.60 -26.22
C TRP A 159 -10.02 17.17 -25.07
N LEU A 160 -10.39 16.32 -24.11
CA LEU A 160 -11.13 16.72 -22.91
C LEU A 160 -10.23 17.35 -21.82
N GLN A 161 -8.90 17.38 -22.00
CA GLN A 161 -7.96 17.90 -21.00
C GLN A 161 -8.28 19.33 -20.57
N GLY A 162 -8.71 20.18 -21.49
CA GLY A 162 -9.08 21.56 -21.18
C GLY A 162 -10.29 21.65 -20.25
N LEU A 163 -11.32 20.86 -20.52
CA LEU A 163 -12.54 20.76 -19.68
C LEU A 163 -12.20 20.23 -18.28
N LEU A 164 -11.44 19.13 -18.24
CA LEU A 164 -11.05 18.50 -17.01
C LEU A 164 -10.15 19.39 -16.16
N GLY A 165 -9.25 20.17 -16.77
CA GLY A 165 -8.31 21.06 -16.09
C GLY A 165 -8.96 22.16 -15.22
N SER A 166 -10.23 22.43 -15.39
CA SER A 166 -11.00 23.36 -14.54
C SER A 166 -11.41 22.76 -13.19
N VAL A 167 -11.53 21.42 -13.12
CA VAL A 167 -12.04 20.70 -11.95
C VAL A 167 -11.07 19.64 -11.43
N TRP A 168 -10.04 19.32 -12.21
CA TRP A 168 -9.08 18.25 -11.90
C TRP A 168 -7.66 18.59 -12.39
N SER A 169 -6.67 18.41 -11.55
CA SER A 169 -5.27 18.74 -11.83
C SER A 169 -4.49 17.65 -12.58
N GLY A 170 -5.12 16.53 -12.90
CA GLY A 170 -4.46 15.42 -13.59
C GLY A 170 -4.36 15.62 -15.10
N HIS A 171 -3.63 14.70 -15.73
CA HIS A 171 -3.38 14.66 -17.17
C HIS A 171 -3.98 13.40 -17.79
N VAL A 172 -4.65 13.55 -18.91
CA VAL A 172 -5.11 12.44 -19.74
C VAL A 172 -3.94 12.03 -20.65
N THR A 173 -3.45 10.80 -20.47
CA THR A 173 -2.27 10.29 -21.18
C THR A 173 -2.62 9.52 -22.46
N GLY A 174 -3.90 9.11 -22.60
CA GLY A 174 -4.34 8.38 -23.81
C GLY A 174 -5.77 7.84 -23.71
N GLY A 175 -6.15 7.14 -24.75
CA GLY A 175 -7.46 6.50 -24.88
C GLY A 175 -8.44 7.24 -25.77
N ARG A 176 -9.61 6.63 -25.96
CA ARG A 176 -10.71 7.13 -26.80
C ARG A 176 -12.03 7.04 -26.08
N LEU A 177 -12.93 7.92 -26.49
CA LEU A 177 -14.30 8.03 -25.99
C LEU A 177 -15.30 8.03 -27.14
N ASP A 178 -16.33 7.20 -27.05
CA ASP A 178 -17.57 7.33 -27.79
C ASP A 178 -18.67 7.75 -26.81
N ALA A 179 -19.54 8.69 -27.18
CA ALA A 179 -20.62 9.14 -26.31
C ALA A 179 -21.80 9.71 -27.08
N GLU A 180 -22.99 9.52 -26.51
CA GLU A 180 -24.22 10.18 -26.92
C GLU A 180 -24.76 10.99 -25.74
N LEU A 181 -24.67 12.32 -25.83
CA LEU A 181 -24.91 13.21 -24.71
C LEU A 181 -26.06 14.20 -25.01
N ALA A 182 -26.94 14.38 -24.07
CA ALA A 182 -27.83 15.54 -24.02
C ALA A 182 -27.15 16.61 -23.14
N LEU A 183 -27.07 17.84 -23.63
CA LEU A 183 -26.48 18.99 -22.96
C LEU A 183 -27.50 20.11 -22.80
N ASP A 184 -27.68 20.57 -21.56
CA ASP A 184 -28.45 21.75 -21.21
C ASP A 184 -27.55 22.80 -20.61
N VAL A 185 -27.42 23.95 -21.24
CA VAL A 185 -26.69 25.12 -20.73
C VAL A 185 -27.68 26.05 -20.03
N ARG A 186 -27.43 26.31 -18.75
CA ARG A 186 -28.29 27.19 -17.92
C ARG A 186 -27.50 28.41 -17.44
N ASP A 187 -28.18 29.38 -16.84
CA ASP A 187 -27.57 30.64 -16.40
C ASP A 187 -26.40 30.46 -15.45
N HIS A 188 -26.42 29.39 -14.62
CA HIS A 188 -25.46 29.16 -13.56
C HIS A 188 -24.73 27.81 -13.67
N GLY A 189 -24.75 27.19 -14.84
CA GLY A 189 -24.04 25.92 -15.02
C GLY A 189 -24.52 25.11 -16.20
N ILE A 190 -24.10 23.87 -16.26
CA ILE A 190 -24.49 22.92 -17.29
C ILE A 190 -25.10 21.68 -16.64
N GLN A 191 -26.05 21.09 -17.36
CA GLN A 191 -26.55 19.76 -17.07
C GLN A 191 -26.30 18.89 -18.30
N SER A 192 -25.60 17.78 -18.12
CA SER A 192 -25.35 16.84 -19.21
C SER A 192 -25.63 15.42 -18.75
N SER A 193 -26.21 14.63 -19.64
CA SER A 193 -26.40 13.20 -19.38
C SER A 193 -26.34 12.40 -20.67
N GLY A 194 -25.89 11.16 -20.59
CA GLY A 194 -25.85 10.27 -21.72
C GLY A 194 -25.03 9.02 -21.52
N ASP A 195 -24.98 8.21 -22.55
CA ASP A 195 -24.27 6.95 -22.58
C ASP A 195 -22.86 7.17 -23.18
N PHE A 196 -21.89 6.44 -22.68
CA PHE A 196 -20.52 6.52 -23.18
C PHE A 196 -19.81 5.16 -23.17
N THR A 197 -18.79 5.04 -24.00
CA THR A 197 -17.86 3.91 -24.06
C THR A 197 -16.43 4.42 -24.03
N LEU A 198 -15.61 3.85 -23.17
CA LEU A 198 -14.19 4.15 -22.99
C LEU A 198 -13.33 3.03 -23.57
N ALA A 199 -12.26 3.36 -24.24
CA ALA A 199 -11.30 2.39 -24.76
C ALA A 199 -9.86 2.85 -24.51
N GLY A 200 -9.13 2.07 -23.68
CA GLY A 200 -7.71 2.28 -23.41
C GLY A 200 -7.39 3.59 -22.69
N ILE A 201 -8.28 4.07 -21.84
CA ILE A 201 -8.10 5.34 -21.12
C ILE A 201 -6.88 5.26 -20.20
N GLY A 202 -6.03 6.28 -20.33
CA GLY A 202 -4.91 6.53 -19.43
C GLY A 202 -4.97 7.93 -18.85
N PHE A 203 -4.61 8.05 -17.58
CA PHE A 203 -4.50 9.32 -16.87
C PHE A 203 -3.54 9.21 -15.68
N ASP A 204 -3.02 10.35 -15.24
CA ASP A 204 -2.23 10.46 -14.02
C ASP A 204 -2.47 11.80 -13.31
N THR A 205 -2.02 11.90 -12.07
CA THR A 205 -1.99 13.15 -11.31
C THR A 205 -0.56 13.52 -10.95
N PRO A 206 -0.22 14.82 -10.84
CA PRO A 206 1.13 15.27 -10.51
C PRO A 206 1.67 14.70 -9.19
N ALA A 207 0.77 14.43 -8.23
CA ALA A 207 1.11 13.81 -6.96
C ALA A 207 1.38 12.29 -7.05
N GLY A 208 1.08 11.66 -8.19
CA GLY A 208 1.21 10.21 -8.37
C GLY A 208 0.27 9.36 -7.52
N THR A 209 -0.75 9.97 -6.91
CA THR A 209 -1.69 9.29 -6.02
C THR A 209 -2.92 8.74 -6.73
N LEU A 210 -3.20 9.23 -7.94
CA LEU A 210 -4.31 8.77 -8.77
C LEU A 210 -3.78 8.58 -10.19
N ALA A 211 -3.86 7.35 -10.71
CA ALA A 211 -3.45 7.03 -12.07
C ALA A 211 -4.27 5.87 -12.63
N GLY A 212 -4.43 5.86 -13.94
CA GLY A 212 -5.09 4.78 -14.66
C GLY A 212 -4.38 4.51 -15.97
N GLN A 213 -4.36 3.26 -16.41
CA GLN A 213 -3.76 2.87 -17.68
C GLN A 213 -4.55 1.76 -18.34
N GLY A 214 -4.88 1.94 -19.61
CA GLY A 214 -5.54 0.91 -20.40
C GLY A 214 -6.98 0.59 -19.98
N LEU A 215 -7.65 1.50 -19.28
CA LEU A 215 -9.01 1.30 -18.79
C LEU A 215 -10.01 1.29 -19.93
N ALA A 216 -10.90 0.33 -19.91
CA ALA A 216 -12.03 0.25 -20.82
C ALA A 216 -13.35 0.11 -20.04
N GLY A 217 -14.45 0.49 -20.65
CA GLY A 217 -15.74 0.40 -19.99
C GLY A 217 -16.85 1.12 -20.75
N ARG A 218 -18.06 1.02 -20.22
CA ARG A 218 -19.24 1.70 -20.76
C ARG A 218 -20.23 1.99 -19.64
N GLY A 219 -21.03 3.00 -19.84
CA GLY A 219 -22.07 3.33 -18.86
C GLY A 219 -22.80 4.61 -19.20
N ARG A 220 -23.57 5.06 -18.25
CA ARG A 220 -24.27 6.34 -18.29
C ARG A 220 -23.58 7.32 -17.33
N LEU A 221 -23.35 8.52 -17.80
CA LEU A 221 -22.81 9.64 -17.04
C LEU A 221 -23.85 10.75 -16.96
N GLY A 222 -24.06 11.29 -15.77
CA GLY A 222 -24.81 12.53 -15.54
C GLY A 222 -23.89 13.54 -14.86
N ILE A 223 -23.89 14.77 -15.32
CA ILE A 223 -23.16 15.90 -14.72
C ILE A 223 -24.14 17.05 -14.55
N ASP A 224 -24.19 17.64 -13.37
CA ASP A 224 -24.98 18.82 -13.06
C ASP A 224 -24.17 19.80 -12.22
N THR A 225 -23.93 21.00 -12.77
CA THR A 225 -23.19 22.08 -12.09
C THR A 225 -24.08 23.28 -11.75
N THR A 226 -25.39 23.19 -11.95
CA THR A 226 -26.34 24.30 -11.78
C THR A 226 -26.54 24.71 -10.31
N GLY A 227 -26.26 23.83 -9.36
CA GLY A 227 -26.38 24.06 -7.92
C GLY A 227 -25.16 24.68 -7.24
N GLY A 228 -24.14 25.09 -7.99
CA GLY A 228 -22.89 25.63 -7.46
C GLY A 228 -21.85 24.55 -7.19
N ALA A 229 -22.21 23.41 -6.64
CA ALA A 229 -21.39 22.21 -6.58
C ALA A 229 -21.58 21.37 -7.85
N ALA A 230 -20.54 20.68 -8.28
CA ALA A 230 -20.64 19.72 -9.40
C ALA A 230 -21.13 18.37 -8.87
N ARG A 231 -22.31 17.94 -9.34
CA ARG A 231 -22.83 16.60 -9.09
C ARG A 231 -22.53 15.71 -10.28
N ILE A 232 -22.04 14.52 -10.00
CA ILE A 232 -21.70 13.50 -10.98
C ILE A 232 -22.41 12.20 -10.60
N ASP A 233 -23.24 11.69 -11.49
CA ASP A 233 -23.87 10.38 -11.38
C ASP A 233 -23.29 9.47 -12.47
N PHE A 234 -22.73 8.34 -12.06
CA PHE A 234 -22.18 7.32 -12.95
C PHE A 234 -22.82 5.97 -12.64
N ASP A 235 -23.24 5.27 -13.67
CA ASP A 235 -23.71 3.88 -13.60
C ASP A 235 -23.23 3.12 -14.83
N GLY A 236 -22.40 2.09 -14.62
CA GLY A 236 -21.81 1.36 -15.73
C GLY A 236 -20.87 0.25 -15.28
N ASN A 237 -19.92 -0.06 -16.14
CA ASN A 237 -18.89 -1.03 -15.84
C ASN A 237 -17.53 -0.58 -16.35
N LEU A 238 -16.49 -1.10 -15.68
CA LEU A 238 -15.09 -0.97 -16.09
C LEU A 238 -14.51 -2.37 -16.26
N HIS A 239 -13.59 -2.51 -17.18
CA HIS A 239 -12.83 -3.73 -17.41
C HIS A 239 -11.46 -3.38 -17.98
N ASP A 240 -10.54 -4.33 -17.95
CA ASP A 240 -9.16 -4.18 -18.38
C ASP A 240 -8.40 -3.04 -17.69
N GLY A 241 -7.10 -3.01 -17.90
CA GLY A 241 -6.25 -1.95 -17.39
C GLY A 241 -5.95 -2.03 -15.89
N GLN A 242 -5.38 -0.95 -15.41
CA GLN A 242 -4.88 -0.80 -14.05
C GLN A 242 -5.30 0.56 -13.49
N LEU A 243 -5.58 0.60 -12.19
CA LEU A 243 -6.02 1.80 -11.49
C LEU A 243 -5.24 1.92 -10.16
N LEU A 244 -4.66 3.06 -9.91
CA LEU A 244 -4.05 3.44 -8.64
C LEU A 244 -4.91 4.48 -7.94
N LEU A 245 -5.29 4.21 -6.68
CA LEU A 245 -6.06 5.08 -5.81
C LEU A 245 -5.32 5.21 -4.47
N GLY A 246 -4.45 6.19 -4.34
CA GLY A 246 -3.58 6.32 -3.17
C GLY A 246 -2.64 5.13 -3.02
N THR A 247 -2.84 4.34 -1.98
CA THR A 247 -2.08 3.11 -1.72
C THR A 247 -2.73 1.85 -2.31
N ILE A 248 -3.95 1.98 -2.85
CA ILE A 248 -4.69 0.85 -3.43
C ILE A 248 -4.37 0.77 -4.91
N PHE A 249 -3.81 -0.34 -5.33
CA PHE A 249 -3.60 -0.68 -6.72
C PHE A 249 -4.61 -1.76 -7.13
N ALA A 250 -5.39 -1.48 -8.17
CA ALA A 250 -6.38 -2.40 -8.71
C ALA A 250 -5.99 -2.81 -10.13
N LYS A 251 -5.94 -4.12 -10.39
CA LYS A 251 -5.84 -4.69 -11.73
C LYS A 251 -7.21 -5.20 -12.14
N LEU A 252 -7.87 -4.47 -13.04
CA LEU A 252 -9.20 -4.82 -13.50
C LEU A 252 -9.16 -6.09 -14.37
N PRO A 253 -10.16 -6.97 -14.24
CA PRO A 253 -10.30 -8.15 -15.07
C PRO A 253 -10.79 -7.80 -16.48
N ALA A 254 -10.71 -8.77 -17.40
CA ALA A 254 -11.31 -8.64 -18.73
C ALA A 254 -12.84 -8.68 -18.73
N HIS A 255 -13.47 -9.27 -17.69
CA HIS A 255 -14.91 -9.22 -17.53
C HIS A 255 -15.36 -7.89 -16.87
N PRO A 256 -16.58 -7.44 -17.12
CA PRO A 256 -17.08 -6.19 -16.56
C PRO A 256 -17.17 -6.19 -15.04
N VAL A 257 -16.56 -5.20 -14.39
CA VAL A 257 -16.75 -4.83 -12.99
C VAL A 257 -17.79 -3.73 -12.93
N GLN A 258 -18.92 -4.00 -12.32
CA GLN A 258 -20.01 -3.00 -12.19
C GLN A 258 -19.58 -1.92 -11.20
N LEU A 259 -19.82 -0.66 -11.61
CA LEU A 259 -19.53 0.52 -10.79
C LEU A 259 -20.73 1.47 -10.88
N ALA A 260 -21.27 1.84 -9.73
CA ALA A 260 -22.24 2.92 -9.65
C ALA A 260 -21.81 3.89 -8.55
N LEU A 261 -21.79 5.17 -8.87
CA LEU A 261 -21.44 6.21 -7.91
C LEU A 261 -22.27 7.48 -8.13
N THR A 262 -22.50 8.21 -7.04
CA THR A 262 -22.98 9.58 -7.04
C THR A 262 -21.97 10.40 -6.24
N ALA A 263 -21.34 11.37 -6.89
CA ALA A 263 -20.35 12.24 -6.30
C ALA A 263 -20.81 13.69 -6.35
N GLU A 264 -20.44 14.45 -5.32
CA GLU A 264 -20.58 15.91 -5.28
C GLU A 264 -19.19 16.50 -5.03
N ALA A 265 -18.79 17.43 -5.90
CA ALA A 265 -17.52 18.15 -5.79
C ALA A 265 -17.81 19.64 -5.55
N ASP A 266 -17.28 20.16 -4.43
CA ASP A 266 -17.43 21.56 -4.05
C ASP A 266 -16.11 22.11 -3.53
N HIS A 267 -15.61 23.20 -4.12
CA HIS A 267 -14.37 23.89 -3.73
C HIS A 267 -13.17 22.94 -3.48
N GLY A 268 -13.08 21.86 -4.27
CA GLY A 268 -12.03 20.85 -4.18
C GLY A 268 -12.30 19.71 -3.19
N ALA A 269 -13.30 19.80 -2.34
CA ALA A 269 -13.80 18.68 -1.56
C ALA A 269 -14.66 17.75 -2.42
N VAL A 270 -14.61 16.45 -2.19
CA VAL A 270 -15.38 15.44 -2.94
C VAL A 270 -16.09 14.51 -1.97
N ALA A 271 -17.39 14.39 -2.12
CA ALA A 271 -18.22 13.45 -1.37
C ALA A 271 -18.91 12.47 -2.33
N LEU A 272 -18.64 11.18 -2.17
CA LEU A 272 -19.39 10.11 -2.82
C LEU A 272 -20.50 9.66 -1.85
N SER A 273 -21.70 10.10 -2.11
CA SER A 273 -22.87 9.73 -1.29
C SER A 273 -23.33 8.30 -1.57
N ARG A 274 -23.06 7.78 -2.76
CA ARG A 274 -23.28 6.40 -3.17
C ARG A 274 -22.03 5.87 -3.86
N LEU A 275 -21.56 4.74 -3.40
CA LEU A 275 -20.52 3.94 -4.06
C LEU A 275 -20.97 2.49 -4.05
N ARG A 276 -21.08 1.88 -5.22
CA ARG A 276 -21.29 0.45 -5.39
C ARG A 276 -20.26 -0.09 -6.36
N VAL A 277 -19.55 -1.12 -5.94
CA VAL A 277 -18.62 -1.87 -6.78
C VAL A 277 -19.02 -3.34 -6.70
N ASN A 278 -19.12 -4.00 -7.84
CA ASN A 278 -19.37 -5.44 -7.90
C ASN A 278 -18.48 -6.09 -8.96
N ASP A 279 -17.46 -6.79 -8.49
CA ASP A 279 -16.61 -7.67 -9.29
C ASP A 279 -17.02 -9.12 -8.99
N PRO A 280 -17.75 -9.78 -9.89
CA PRO A 280 -18.25 -11.13 -9.66
C PRO A 280 -17.14 -12.12 -9.30
N GLY A 281 -17.32 -12.83 -8.18
CA GLY A 281 -16.36 -13.81 -7.68
C GLY A 281 -15.08 -13.22 -7.07
N ALA A 282 -15.02 -11.90 -6.87
CA ALA A 282 -13.90 -11.24 -6.21
C ALA A 282 -14.35 -10.31 -5.09
N MET A 283 -15.16 -9.29 -5.38
CA MET A 283 -15.44 -8.24 -4.41
C MET A 283 -16.80 -7.57 -4.62
N GLN A 284 -17.49 -7.26 -3.53
CA GLN A 284 -18.66 -6.39 -3.53
C GLN A 284 -18.47 -5.32 -2.45
N ILE A 285 -18.72 -4.07 -2.82
CA ILE A 285 -18.68 -2.91 -1.91
C ILE A 285 -19.93 -2.08 -2.12
N ASP A 286 -20.60 -1.75 -1.03
CA ASP A 286 -21.64 -0.71 -0.97
C ASP A 286 -21.28 0.27 0.14
N GLY A 287 -21.35 1.58 -0.15
CA GLY A 287 -21.03 2.57 0.86
C GLY A 287 -20.98 4.01 0.37
N SER A 288 -20.31 4.84 1.14
CA SER A 288 -20.06 6.25 0.87
C SER A 288 -18.67 6.64 1.36
N LEU A 289 -18.09 7.68 0.77
CA LEU A 289 -16.80 8.23 1.22
C LEU A 289 -16.72 9.73 0.94
N ALA A 290 -15.89 10.44 1.68
CA ALA A 290 -15.68 11.86 1.50
C ALA A 290 -14.21 12.23 1.71
N PHE A 291 -13.74 13.17 0.90
CA PHE A 291 -12.41 13.77 0.98
C PHE A 291 -12.51 15.28 1.16
N ASP A 292 -11.56 15.87 1.89
CA ASP A 292 -11.42 17.33 1.94
C ASP A 292 -10.77 17.88 0.66
N ALA A 293 -10.66 19.21 0.58
CA ALA A 293 -10.04 19.90 -0.56
C ALA A 293 -8.53 19.59 -0.73
N ARG A 294 -7.89 18.98 0.25
CA ARG A 294 -6.48 18.54 0.18
C ARG A 294 -6.36 17.07 -0.20
N GLY A 295 -7.48 16.37 -0.39
CA GLY A 295 -7.54 14.95 -0.71
C GLY A 295 -7.40 14.02 0.51
N HIS A 296 -7.50 14.53 1.74
CA HIS A 296 -7.49 13.68 2.92
C HIS A 296 -8.87 13.05 3.14
N LEU A 297 -8.88 11.76 3.45
CA LEU A 297 -10.10 11.02 3.74
C LEU A 297 -10.77 11.60 5.01
N GLN A 298 -12.02 12.06 4.88
CA GLN A 298 -12.83 12.60 5.96
C GLN A 298 -13.82 11.57 6.48
N LYS A 299 -14.34 10.73 5.59
CA LYS A 299 -15.30 9.68 5.92
C LYS A 299 -15.17 8.53 4.96
N LEU A 300 -15.24 7.31 5.49
CA LEU A 300 -15.46 6.08 4.73
C LEU A 300 -16.50 5.27 5.48
N HIS A 301 -17.62 5.02 4.85
CA HIS A 301 -18.71 4.22 5.40
C HIS A 301 -19.07 3.11 4.42
N LEU A 302 -18.57 1.91 4.68
CA LEU A 302 -18.89 0.71 3.92
C LEU A 302 -20.00 -0.04 4.66
N THR A 303 -21.20 -0.01 4.12
CA THR A 303 -22.36 -0.74 4.67
C THR A 303 -22.28 -2.23 4.36
N ARG A 304 -21.65 -2.57 3.26
CA ARG A 304 -21.34 -3.95 2.86
C ARG A 304 -19.95 -3.99 2.26
N PHE A 305 -19.20 -4.96 2.71
CA PHE A 305 -17.93 -5.38 2.12
C PHE A 305 -17.93 -6.89 2.04
N HIS A 306 -17.77 -7.43 0.84
CA HIS A 306 -17.58 -8.86 0.59
C HIS A 306 -16.32 -9.05 -0.23
N ALA A 307 -15.45 -9.97 0.17
CA ALA A 307 -14.25 -10.32 -0.57
C ALA A 307 -14.10 -11.85 -0.64
N ALA A 308 -13.94 -12.37 -1.84
CA ALA A 308 -13.67 -13.77 -2.12
C ALA A 308 -12.21 -13.96 -2.54
N PHE A 309 -11.49 -14.76 -1.81
CA PHE A 309 -10.08 -15.05 -2.02
C PHE A 309 -9.88 -16.35 -2.81
N PRO A 310 -8.77 -16.46 -3.56
CA PRO A 310 -7.61 -15.55 -3.65
C PRO A 310 -7.80 -14.33 -4.56
N VAL A 311 -8.88 -14.26 -5.33
CA VAL A 311 -9.06 -13.31 -6.43
C VAL A 311 -9.07 -11.85 -5.92
N ALA A 312 -9.80 -11.58 -4.83
CA ALA A 312 -9.84 -10.23 -4.23
C ALA A 312 -8.45 -9.74 -3.81
N TYR A 313 -7.63 -10.62 -3.23
CA TYR A 313 -6.27 -10.29 -2.86
C TYR A 313 -5.41 -9.95 -4.07
N GLN A 314 -5.42 -10.79 -5.10
CA GLN A 314 -4.59 -10.62 -6.29
C GLN A 314 -4.94 -9.36 -7.08
N ARG A 315 -6.22 -8.96 -7.12
CA ARG A 315 -6.68 -7.79 -7.87
C ARG A 315 -6.58 -6.48 -7.11
N TYR A 316 -6.88 -6.50 -5.80
CA TYR A 316 -7.13 -5.27 -5.02
C TYR A 316 -6.29 -5.15 -3.75
N GLY A 317 -5.89 -6.26 -3.14
CA GLY A 317 -5.26 -6.28 -1.82
C GLY A 317 -3.74 -6.37 -1.83
N GLN A 318 -3.15 -6.97 -2.85
CA GLN A 318 -1.74 -7.35 -2.86
C GLN A 318 -0.79 -6.18 -2.64
N ALA A 319 -0.97 -5.10 -3.39
CA ALA A 319 -0.07 -3.95 -3.31
C ALA A 319 -0.12 -3.28 -1.92
N TRP A 320 -1.32 -3.11 -1.37
CA TRP A 320 -1.52 -2.52 -0.05
C TRP A 320 -0.96 -3.40 1.07
N LEU A 321 -1.25 -4.70 1.07
CA LEU A 321 -0.75 -5.63 2.09
C LEU A 321 0.77 -5.80 2.03
N ASN A 322 1.38 -5.68 0.84
CA ASN A 322 2.82 -5.64 0.69
C ASN A 322 3.45 -4.45 1.44
N THR A 323 2.79 -3.29 1.48
CA THR A 323 3.28 -2.12 2.25
C THR A 323 3.25 -2.35 3.75
N LEU A 324 2.40 -3.26 4.23
CA LEU A 324 2.33 -3.69 5.62
C LEU A 324 3.31 -4.83 5.96
N GLY A 325 4.15 -5.24 5.00
CA GLY A 325 5.11 -6.32 5.16
C GLY A 325 4.55 -7.73 4.94
N LEU A 326 3.27 -7.86 4.59
CA LEU A 326 2.60 -9.12 4.27
C LEU A 326 2.75 -9.42 2.78
N GLN A 327 3.87 -10.01 2.41
CA GLN A 327 4.20 -10.29 1.01
C GLN A 327 3.83 -11.72 0.62
N ASN A 328 3.35 -11.88 -0.62
CA ASN A 328 3.02 -13.19 -1.21
C ASN A 328 2.07 -14.01 -0.33
N LEU A 329 0.99 -13.38 0.17
CA LEU A 329 -0.04 -14.08 0.92
C LEU A 329 -0.72 -15.15 0.06
N HIS A 330 -0.80 -16.36 0.61
CA HIS A 330 -1.75 -17.37 0.19
C HIS A 330 -2.98 -17.21 1.07
N ILE A 331 -4.08 -16.85 0.48
CA ILE A 331 -5.34 -16.65 1.20
C ILE A 331 -6.47 -17.27 0.39
N ASP A 332 -7.33 -18.04 1.06
CA ASP A 332 -8.49 -18.72 0.48
C ASP A 332 -9.69 -18.57 1.41
N GLY A 333 -10.89 -18.56 0.83
CA GLY A 333 -12.12 -18.34 1.57
C GLY A 333 -12.79 -17.02 1.26
N GLN A 334 -13.62 -16.54 2.17
CA GLN A 334 -14.35 -15.29 1.99
C GLN A 334 -14.53 -14.53 3.29
N ILE A 335 -14.65 -13.22 3.17
CA ILE A 335 -14.92 -12.30 4.28
C ILE A 335 -16.10 -11.41 3.91
N ASP A 336 -17.07 -11.31 4.83
CA ASP A 336 -18.14 -10.34 4.81
C ASP A 336 -17.97 -9.34 5.95
N GLY A 337 -18.37 -8.08 5.75
CA GLY A 337 -18.24 -7.11 6.81
C GLY A 337 -18.77 -5.72 6.50
N HIS A 338 -18.52 -4.82 7.44
CA HIS A 338 -18.73 -3.38 7.30
C HIS A 338 -17.57 -2.61 7.93
N LEU A 339 -17.39 -1.36 7.52
CA LEU A 339 -16.33 -0.49 8.03
C LEU A 339 -16.81 0.95 8.07
N ASP A 340 -16.57 1.62 9.20
CA ASP A 340 -16.85 3.05 9.36
C ASP A 340 -15.60 3.76 9.90
N LEU A 341 -15.08 4.67 9.09
CA LEU A 341 -13.92 5.51 9.38
C LEU A 341 -14.33 6.98 9.31
N ALA A 342 -13.83 7.78 10.24
CA ALA A 342 -13.91 9.24 10.20
C ALA A 342 -12.50 9.85 10.16
N ALA A 343 -12.41 11.16 9.98
CA ALA A 343 -11.13 11.87 9.91
C ALA A 343 -10.23 11.65 11.15
N ASP A 344 -10.83 11.46 12.31
CA ASP A 344 -10.16 11.22 13.60
C ASP A 344 -9.91 9.73 13.90
N GLY A 345 -10.30 8.82 13.01
CA GLY A 345 -10.00 7.41 13.12
C GLY A 345 -11.16 6.44 12.91
N LEU A 346 -10.94 5.21 13.32
CA LEU A 346 -11.90 4.11 13.20
C LEU A 346 -13.09 4.30 14.12
N ARG A 347 -14.32 4.17 13.59
CA ARG A 347 -15.59 4.29 14.32
C ARG A 347 -16.23 2.94 14.61
N SER A 348 -16.29 2.08 13.60
CA SER A 348 -16.77 0.71 13.76
C SER A 348 -16.25 -0.18 12.66
N PHE A 349 -16.17 -1.46 12.94
CA PHE A 349 -16.00 -2.49 11.94
C PHE A 349 -16.66 -3.77 12.39
N ALA A 350 -17.09 -4.57 11.45
CA ALA A 350 -17.32 -5.99 11.68
C ALA A 350 -16.78 -6.78 10.49
N PHE A 351 -16.33 -7.98 10.77
CA PHE A 351 -16.10 -8.98 9.74
C PHE A 351 -16.59 -10.35 10.19
N ARG A 352 -16.93 -11.17 9.24
CA ARG A 352 -17.32 -12.57 9.41
C ARG A 352 -16.73 -13.42 8.30
N THR A 353 -16.34 -14.63 8.65
CA THR A 353 -15.92 -15.67 7.72
C THR A 353 -16.44 -17.03 8.18
N ASP A 354 -16.76 -17.90 7.23
CA ASP A 354 -17.19 -19.28 7.52
C ASP A 354 -16.05 -20.29 7.30
N GLY A 355 -14.89 -19.84 6.85
CA GLY A 355 -13.66 -20.59 6.67
C GLY A 355 -12.67 -19.79 5.86
N LEU A 356 -11.61 -19.27 6.52
CA LEU A 356 -10.54 -18.54 5.86
C LEU A 356 -9.21 -19.20 6.18
N ASP A 357 -8.49 -19.54 5.15
CA ASP A 357 -7.10 -19.98 5.23
C ASP A 357 -6.18 -18.85 4.80
N MET A 358 -5.14 -18.59 5.58
CA MET A 358 -4.16 -17.56 5.26
C MET A 358 -2.76 -18.02 5.65
N ALA A 359 -1.79 -17.82 4.76
CA ALA A 359 -0.38 -18.03 5.03
C ALA A 359 0.46 -16.94 4.38
N ASP A 360 1.37 -16.34 5.15
CA ASP A 360 2.39 -15.42 4.64
C ASP A 360 3.46 -16.20 3.87
N GLY A 361 3.85 -15.69 2.70
CA GLY A 361 4.88 -16.32 1.87
C GLY A 361 6.25 -16.47 2.55
N ALA A 362 6.56 -15.60 3.52
CA ALA A 362 7.74 -15.72 4.38
C ALA A 362 7.56 -16.73 5.53
N GLY A 363 6.36 -17.32 5.69
CA GLY A 363 6.05 -18.29 6.73
C GLY A 363 5.97 -17.73 8.16
N ARG A 364 5.86 -16.41 8.31
CA ARG A 364 5.82 -15.73 9.62
C ARG A 364 4.44 -15.77 10.28
N LEU A 365 3.39 -15.84 9.47
CA LEU A 365 2.01 -15.88 9.93
C LEU A 365 1.21 -16.88 9.10
N GLY A 366 0.36 -17.67 9.75
CA GLY A 366 -0.58 -18.56 9.10
C GLY A 366 -1.77 -18.82 10.01
N VAL A 367 -2.95 -18.92 9.43
CA VAL A 367 -4.17 -19.35 10.12
C VAL A 367 -4.93 -20.30 9.21
N GLY A 368 -5.35 -21.42 9.77
CA GLY A 368 -6.14 -22.42 9.06
C GLY A 368 -7.56 -22.47 9.57
N ASN A 369 -8.50 -22.43 8.62
CA ASN A 369 -9.93 -22.55 8.83
C ASN A 369 -10.47 -21.55 9.88
N LEU A 370 -10.13 -20.27 9.71
CA LEU A 370 -10.66 -19.19 10.57
C LEU A 370 -12.15 -19.05 10.36
N ARG A 371 -12.93 -19.17 11.44
CA ARG A 371 -14.40 -19.12 11.42
C ARG A 371 -14.92 -18.15 12.46
N GLY A 372 -16.12 -17.57 12.19
CA GLY A 372 -16.74 -16.58 13.05
C GLY A 372 -16.40 -15.17 12.66
N GLY A 373 -16.25 -14.26 13.62
CA GLY A 373 -15.96 -12.87 13.28
C GLY A 373 -15.76 -12.00 14.51
N LEU A 374 -15.47 -10.74 14.25
CA LEU A 374 -15.38 -9.69 15.27
C LEU A 374 -16.31 -8.54 14.90
N ASP A 375 -16.92 -7.92 15.90
CA ASP A 375 -17.73 -6.71 15.76
C ASP A 375 -17.27 -5.71 16.81
N TRP A 376 -16.80 -4.55 16.38
CA TRP A 376 -16.28 -3.50 17.24
C TRP A 376 -16.89 -2.14 16.90
N SER A 377 -17.12 -1.34 17.93
CA SER A 377 -17.53 0.06 17.79
C SER A 377 -16.84 0.95 18.82
N ALA A 378 -16.48 2.17 18.41
CA ALA A 378 -15.95 3.20 19.29
C ALA A 378 -16.95 3.65 20.35
N GLN A 379 -18.24 3.45 20.10
CA GLN A 379 -19.33 3.87 21.00
C GLN A 379 -20.35 2.73 21.17
N GLY A 380 -20.93 2.68 22.38
CA GLY A 380 -21.96 1.70 22.70
C GLY A 380 -21.42 0.29 22.97
N GLU A 381 -22.32 -0.67 22.88
CA GLU A 381 -22.05 -2.09 23.05
C GLU A 381 -22.48 -2.84 21.78
N ARG A 382 -21.70 -3.85 21.40
CA ARG A 382 -22.02 -4.72 20.26
C ARG A 382 -22.33 -6.12 20.75
N PRO A 383 -23.06 -6.93 19.99
CA PRO A 383 -23.25 -8.34 20.32
C PRO A 383 -21.91 -9.06 20.53
N ALA A 384 -21.91 -10.01 21.46
CA ALA A 384 -20.75 -10.87 21.66
C ALA A 384 -20.47 -11.70 20.41
N THR A 385 -19.20 -11.87 20.07
CA THR A 385 -18.74 -12.60 18.89
C THR A 385 -17.77 -13.70 19.26
N THR A 386 -17.62 -14.66 18.37
CA THR A 386 -16.65 -15.75 18.50
C THR A 386 -15.73 -15.78 17.27
N LEU A 387 -14.48 -16.11 17.51
CA LEU A 387 -13.50 -16.36 16.46
C LEU A 387 -12.79 -17.67 16.78
N ALA A 388 -12.82 -18.62 15.84
CA ALA A 388 -12.25 -19.94 15.98
C ALA A 388 -11.33 -20.25 14.82
N TRP A 389 -10.31 -21.07 15.07
CA TRP A 389 -9.40 -21.58 14.05
C TRP A 389 -8.96 -23.00 14.39
N ASP A 390 -8.48 -23.75 13.40
CA ASP A 390 -7.98 -25.10 13.59
C ASP A 390 -6.47 -25.11 13.87
N ASN A 391 -5.73 -24.17 13.30
CA ASN A 391 -4.31 -23.97 13.58
C ASN A 391 -3.95 -22.49 13.41
N LEU A 392 -2.99 -22.04 14.20
CA LEU A 392 -2.40 -20.71 14.12
C LEU A 392 -0.88 -20.86 14.13
N LYS A 393 -0.20 -20.29 13.16
CA LYS A 393 1.26 -20.27 13.07
C LYS A 393 1.76 -18.84 13.21
N VAL A 394 2.70 -18.63 14.12
CA VAL A 394 3.41 -17.35 14.27
C VAL A 394 4.90 -17.66 14.22
N TYR A 395 5.56 -17.19 13.17
CA TYR A 395 6.92 -17.60 12.82
C TYR A 395 7.04 -19.12 12.72
N HIS A 396 7.95 -19.74 13.47
CA HIS A 396 8.16 -21.18 13.50
C HIS A 396 7.28 -21.90 14.54
N LEU A 397 6.45 -21.14 15.29
CA LEU A 397 5.62 -21.68 16.36
C LEU A 397 4.22 -21.99 15.83
N ALA A 398 3.88 -23.26 15.78
CA ALA A 398 2.53 -23.71 15.47
C ALA A 398 1.74 -23.88 16.78
N ASN A 399 0.55 -23.30 16.80
CA ASN A 399 -0.42 -23.42 17.87
C ASN A 399 -1.62 -24.24 17.37
N GLY A 400 -2.25 -24.99 18.25
CA GLY A 400 -3.41 -25.82 17.92
C GLY A 400 -4.70 -25.03 17.74
N ALA A 401 -5.79 -25.79 17.55
CA ALA A 401 -7.14 -25.24 17.46
C ALA A 401 -7.53 -24.48 18.72
N ALA A 402 -8.26 -23.40 18.54
CA ALA A 402 -8.79 -22.61 19.66
C ALA A 402 -10.06 -21.84 19.27
N VAL A 403 -10.82 -21.45 20.29
CA VAL A 403 -12.02 -20.61 20.17
C VAL A 403 -11.86 -19.43 21.13
N SER A 404 -12.05 -18.23 20.65
CA SER A 404 -12.00 -16.99 21.43
C SER A 404 -13.36 -16.30 21.43
N HIS A 405 -13.73 -15.73 22.58
CA HIS A 405 -14.99 -15.03 22.79
C HIS A 405 -14.71 -13.54 23.03
N TRP A 406 -15.38 -12.69 22.29
CA TRP A 406 -15.11 -11.26 22.24
C TRP A 406 -16.35 -10.43 22.57
N GLN A 407 -16.15 -9.29 23.20
CA GLN A 407 -17.18 -8.30 23.46
C GLN A 407 -16.64 -6.90 23.17
N SER A 408 -17.39 -6.14 22.39
CA SER A 408 -17.11 -4.71 22.21
C SER A 408 -18.01 -3.89 23.10
N ARG A 409 -17.40 -3.04 23.95
CA ARG A 409 -18.08 -2.11 24.84
C ARG A 409 -17.25 -0.85 25.07
N GLY A 410 -17.84 0.33 24.85
CA GLY A 410 -17.21 1.61 25.16
C GLY A 410 -15.87 1.84 24.45
N GLY A 411 -15.77 1.43 23.18
CA GLY A 411 -14.55 1.58 22.38
C GLY A 411 -13.47 0.52 22.63
N SER A 412 -13.72 -0.44 23.53
CA SER A 412 -12.86 -1.60 23.78
C SER A 412 -13.41 -2.83 23.05
N LEU A 413 -12.54 -3.63 22.43
CA LEU A 413 -12.81 -5.02 22.04
C LEU A 413 -12.02 -5.92 22.97
N ALA A 414 -12.71 -6.58 23.89
CA ALA A 414 -12.09 -7.37 24.94
C ALA A 414 -12.38 -8.86 24.82
N LEU A 415 -11.37 -9.65 25.14
CA LEU A 415 -11.50 -11.09 25.30
C LEU A 415 -12.31 -11.37 26.57
N GLN A 416 -13.40 -12.13 26.45
CA GLN A 416 -14.33 -12.40 27.56
C GLN A 416 -13.84 -13.50 28.50
N GLN A 417 -13.06 -14.43 27.99
CA GLN A 417 -12.51 -15.56 28.72
C GLN A 417 -11.05 -15.77 28.34
N PRO A 418 -10.21 -16.20 29.29
CA PRO A 418 -8.84 -16.55 28.95
C PRO A 418 -8.76 -17.56 27.81
N LEU A 419 -7.94 -17.29 26.82
CA LEU A 419 -7.70 -18.15 25.69
C LEU A 419 -6.47 -19.02 25.95
N THR A 420 -6.63 -20.34 25.91
CA THR A 420 -5.52 -21.29 26.04
C THR A 420 -5.30 -22.01 24.72
N MET A 421 -4.05 -22.04 24.26
CA MET A 421 -3.63 -22.69 23.04
C MET A 421 -2.48 -23.67 23.35
N SER A 422 -2.47 -24.82 22.69
CA SER A 422 -1.35 -25.77 22.76
C SER A 422 -0.18 -25.24 21.92
N VAL A 423 1.02 -25.28 22.46
CA VAL A 423 2.25 -24.88 21.76
C VAL A 423 3.42 -25.78 22.16
N LEU A 424 4.01 -26.49 21.22
CA LEU A 424 5.23 -27.29 21.42
C LEU A 424 5.23 -28.15 22.70
N GLY A 425 4.15 -28.89 22.94
CA GLY A 425 3.98 -29.76 24.10
C GLY A 425 3.52 -29.06 25.39
N GLY A 426 3.55 -27.72 25.43
CA GLY A 426 3.07 -26.89 26.50
C GLY A 426 1.83 -26.08 26.16
N GLN A 427 1.59 -25.02 26.90
CA GLN A 427 0.44 -24.14 26.74
C GLN A 427 0.84 -22.66 26.70
N LEU A 428 0.20 -21.93 25.82
CA LEU A 428 0.17 -20.48 25.78
C LEU A 428 -1.20 -20.00 26.23
N ARG A 429 -1.26 -19.19 27.27
CA ARG A 429 -2.51 -18.65 27.81
C ARG A 429 -2.51 -17.12 27.70
N LEU A 430 -3.45 -16.59 26.94
CA LEU A 430 -3.83 -15.18 26.98
C LEU A 430 -4.85 -15.00 28.11
N GLY A 431 -4.46 -14.34 29.20
CA GLY A 431 -5.30 -14.14 30.36
C GLY A 431 -6.36 -13.06 30.13
N SER A 432 -5.95 -11.98 29.46
CA SER A 432 -6.80 -10.88 29.02
C SER A 432 -6.27 -10.32 27.71
N LEU A 433 -7.14 -9.75 26.89
CA LEU A 433 -6.78 -8.91 25.77
C LEU A 433 -7.84 -7.82 25.63
N ASP A 434 -7.40 -6.58 25.62
CA ASP A 434 -8.22 -5.38 25.43
C ASP A 434 -7.61 -4.55 24.30
N TRP A 435 -8.33 -4.41 23.21
CA TRP A 435 -7.92 -3.61 22.06
C TRP A 435 -8.81 -2.38 21.92
N ARG A 436 -8.21 -1.18 21.91
CA ARG A 436 -8.86 0.12 21.83
C ARG A 436 -8.32 0.92 20.67
N PRO A 437 -8.76 0.69 19.43
CA PRO A 437 -8.19 1.32 18.23
C PRO A 437 -8.18 2.85 18.26
N ALA A 438 -9.19 3.46 18.89
CA ALA A 438 -9.33 4.92 18.99
C ALA A 438 -8.57 5.55 20.17
N ALA A 439 -7.93 4.76 21.03
CA ALA A 439 -7.17 5.28 22.17
C ALA A 439 -5.83 5.92 21.71
N ALA A 440 -5.23 6.70 22.60
CA ALA A 440 -3.91 7.26 22.40
C ALA A 440 -2.86 6.17 22.12
N LYS A 441 -1.81 6.51 21.41
CA LYS A 441 -0.69 5.60 21.15
C LYS A 441 -0.13 5.06 22.47
N GLY A 442 0.16 3.77 22.53
CA GLY A 442 0.60 3.09 23.75
C GLY A 442 -0.52 2.57 24.66
N GLN A 443 -1.75 3.00 24.44
CA GLN A 443 -2.94 2.53 25.18
C GLN A 443 -3.90 1.69 24.33
N ARG A 444 -3.51 1.42 23.08
CA ARG A 444 -4.38 0.73 22.09
C ARG A 444 -4.49 -0.76 22.33
N LEU A 445 -3.47 -1.39 22.85
CA LEU A 445 -3.47 -2.83 23.12
C LEU A 445 -2.91 -3.08 24.53
N SER A 446 -3.67 -3.79 25.34
CA SER A 446 -3.24 -4.34 26.62
C SER A 446 -3.58 -5.82 26.65
N THR A 447 -2.62 -6.65 27.03
CA THR A 447 -2.83 -8.09 27.15
C THR A 447 -1.93 -8.66 28.24
N SER A 448 -2.34 -9.78 28.82
CA SER A 448 -1.53 -10.61 29.70
C SER A 448 -1.30 -11.98 29.06
N LEU A 449 -0.08 -12.48 29.20
CA LEU A 449 0.37 -13.72 28.59
C LEU A 449 1.06 -14.60 29.62
N ALA A 450 0.78 -15.89 29.59
CA ALA A 450 1.54 -16.90 30.33
C ALA A 450 1.90 -18.07 29.42
N VAL A 451 3.10 -18.58 29.62
CA VAL A 451 3.65 -19.76 28.92
C VAL A 451 3.96 -20.82 29.97
N THR A 452 3.53 -22.04 29.78
CA THR A 452 3.77 -23.12 30.72
C THR A 452 4.14 -24.41 30.00
N GLY A 453 5.24 -25.05 30.46
CA GLY A 453 5.60 -26.40 30.05
C GLY A 453 5.99 -26.57 28.59
N VAL A 454 6.41 -25.51 27.90
CA VAL A 454 6.87 -25.63 26.50
C VAL A 454 8.16 -26.42 26.45
N ASP A 455 8.16 -27.48 25.63
CA ASP A 455 9.32 -28.38 25.46
C ASP A 455 10.45 -27.68 24.70
N MET A 456 11.62 -27.59 25.33
CA MET A 456 12.77 -26.91 24.75
C MET A 456 13.41 -27.68 23.60
N ALA A 457 13.29 -28.99 23.53
CA ALA A 457 13.78 -29.77 22.38
C ALA A 457 12.92 -29.48 21.14
N ALA A 458 11.60 -29.43 21.29
CA ALA A 458 10.68 -29.03 20.24
C ALA A 458 10.88 -27.56 19.83
N PHE A 459 11.08 -26.67 20.80
CA PHE A 459 11.36 -25.26 20.54
C PHE A 459 12.68 -25.05 19.78
N SER A 460 13.77 -25.70 20.24
CA SER A 460 15.08 -25.63 19.59
C SER A 460 15.01 -26.14 18.15
N LYS A 461 14.31 -27.25 17.93
CA LYS A 461 14.07 -27.80 16.58
C LYS A 461 13.32 -26.80 15.69
N ALA A 462 12.27 -26.18 16.21
CA ALA A 462 11.50 -25.18 15.48
C ALA A 462 12.34 -23.96 15.10
N MET A 463 13.30 -23.56 15.97
CA MET A 463 14.24 -22.45 15.73
C MET A 463 15.46 -22.83 14.88
N GLY A 464 15.63 -24.10 14.50
CA GLY A 464 16.81 -24.60 13.79
C GLY A 464 18.06 -24.63 14.67
N TRP A 465 17.91 -24.69 16.00
CA TRP A 465 18.99 -24.78 16.97
C TRP A 465 19.32 -26.23 17.32
N PRO A 466 20.51 -26.51 17.85
CA PRO A 466 20.79 -27.80 18.45
C PRO A 466 19.73 -28.14 19.51
N GLN A 467 19.22 -29.37 19.47
CA GLN A 467 18.19 -29.80 20.41
C GLN A 467 18.76 -30.00 21.80
N PHE A 468 18.13 -29.44 22.81
CA PHE A 468 18.49 -29.63 24.20
C PHE A 468 17.24 -29.81 25.07
N PRO A 469 17.31 -30.68 26.10
CA PRO A 469 16.20 -30.93 26.99
C PRO A 469 15.96 -29.73 27.91
N GLY A 470 14.70 -29.55 28.29
CA GLY A 470 14.32 -28.50 29.23
C GLY A 470 12.86 -28.07 29.04
N THR A 471 12.43 -27.16 29.88
CA THR A 471 11.08 -26.58 29.79
C THR A 471 11.13 -25.08 29.89
N LEU A 472 10.35 -24.41 29.02
CA LEU A 472 10.15 -22.97 29.06
C LEU A 472 8.83 -22.66 29.77
N ALA A 473 8.87 -21.77 30.73
CA ALA A 473 7.71 -21.20 31.40
C ALA A 473 7.93 -19.70 31.65
N GLY A 474 6.86 -18.96 31.91
CA GLY A 474 6.95 -17.55 32.24
C GLY A 474 5.62 -16.84 32.22
N ALA A 475 5.61 -15.65 32.74
CA ALA A 475 4.45 -14.77 32.71
C ALA A 475 4.86 -13.37 32.27
N ILE A 476 4.06 -12.82 31.40
CA ILE A 476 4.09 -11.43 30.96
C ILE A 476 2.77 -10.81 31.39
N PRO A 477 2.71 -10.24 32.61
CA PRO A 477 1.49 -9.69 33.19
C PRO A 477 0.92 -8.55 32.37
N SER A 478 1.79 -7.83 31.65
CA SER A 478 1.41 -6.70 30.82
C SER A 478 2.25 -6.67 29.55
N LEU A 479 1.56 -6.51 28.44
CA LEU A 479 2.14 -6.25 27.14
C LEU A 479 1.48 -4.99 26.58
N HIS A 480 2.29 -4.02 26.17
CA HIS A 480 1.82 -2.75 25.63
C HIS A 480 2.35 -2.55 24.21
N TRP A 481 1.46 -2.10 23.32
CA TRP A 481 1.87 -1.72 21.98
C TRP A 481 2.02 -0.19 21.91
N VAL A 482 3.27 0.26 21.79
CA VAL A 482 3.64 1.67 21.70
C VAL A 482 4.26 1.93 20.33
N ASP A 483 3.58 2.68 19.47
CA ASP A 483 3.95 2.95 18.08
C ASP A 483 4.14 1.66 17.25
N ASP A 484 5.38 1.34 16.87
CA ASP A 484 5.77 0.14 16.13
C ASP A 484 6.44 -0.93 17.02
N ARG A 485 6.41 -0.71 18.34
CA ARG A 485 7.10 -1.53 19.34
C ARG A 485 6.13 -2.16 20.33
N ILE A 486 6.34 -3.44 20.61
CA ILE A 486 5.70 -4.19 21.70
C ILE A 486 6.67 -4.20 22.88
N GLU A 487 6.21 -3.70 24.02
CA GLU A 487 6.91 -3.75 25.31
C GLU A 487 6.29 -4.84 26.18
N LEU A 488 7.12 -5.72 26.73
CA LEU A 488 6.69 -6.86 27.52
C LEU A 488 7.21 -6.71 28.95
N ASP A 489 6.30 -6.48 29.88
CA ASP A 489 6.60 -6.48 31.32
C ASP A 489 6.61 -7.91 31.86
N GLY A 490 7.63 -8.26 32.64
CA GLY A 490 7.79 -9.62 33.15
C GLY A 490 8.93 -10.37 32.49
N GLY A 491 8.86 -11.69 32.45
CA GLY A 491 9.96 -12.50 31.91
C GLY A 491 9.59 -13.94 31.58
N LEU A 492 10.51 -14.56 30.89
CA LEU A 492 10.49 -15.99 30.57
C LEU A 492 11.66 -16.66 31.31
N SER A 493 11.42 -17.85 31.81
CA SER A 493 12.43 -18.70 32.44
C SER A 493 12.49 -20.05 31.77
N VAL A 494 13.67 -20.46 31.39
CA VAL A 494 13.96 -21.78 30.81
C VAL A 494 14.66 -22.62 31.85
N SER A 495 14.04 -23.69 32.30
CA SER A 495 14.68 -24.72 33.12
C SER A 495 15.45 -25.66 32.20
N VAL A 496 16.79 -25.59 32.22
CA VAL A 496 17.65 -26.31 31.29
C VAL A 496 19.01 -26.59 31.93
N PHE A 497 19.68 -27.66 31.57
CA PHE A 497 21.01 -28.02 32.08
C PHE A 497 21.10 -27.98 33.60
N GLY A 498 20.04 -28.42 34.31
CA GLY A 498 20.01 -28.40 35.77
C GLY A 498 20.08 -27.03 36.44
N GLY A 499 19.88 -25.98 35.70
CA GLY A 499 19.79 -24.58 36.11
C GLY A 499 18.72 -23.82 35.40
N PHE A 500 18.83 -22.50 35.34
CA PHE A 500 17.82 -21.63 34.75
C PHE A 500 18.44 -20.57 33.83
N ILE A 501 17.71 -20.24 32.75
CA ILE A 501 17.97 -19.08 31.89
C ILE A 501 16.75 -18.17 31.99
N ASP A 502 16.93 -16.98 32.58
CA ASP A 502 15.88 -15.99 32.71
C ASP A 502 16.04 -14.90 31.66
N ILE A 503 14.97 -14.54 30.97
CA ILE A 503 14.91 -13.49 29.94
C ILE A 503 13.94 -12.42 30.40
N THR A 504 14.40 -11.17 30.48
CA THR A 504 13.64 -10.02 31.00
C THR A 504 13.83 -8.78 30.15
N GLY A 505 12.98 -7.76 30.36
CA GLY A 505 13.07 -6.48 29.67
C GLY A 505 12.94 -6.60 28.15
N MET A 506 12.07 -7.48 27.69
CA MET A 506 11.90 -7.77 26.27
C MET A 506 11.11 -6.65 25.58
N THR A 507 11.62 -6.21 24.42
CA THR A 507 10.85 -5.38 23.49
C THR A 507 10.96 -5.95 22.09
N LEU A 508 9.91 -5.84 21.30
CA LEU A 508 9.86 -6.31 19.92
C LEU A 508 9.36 -5.18 19.02
N GLN A 509 10.23 -4.67 18.14
CA GLN A 509 9.91 -3.65 17.16
C GLN A 509 9.61 -4.29 15.80
N GLN A 510 8.62 -3.74 15.09
CA GLN A 510 8.21 -4.18 13.76
C GLN A 510 8.05 -5.70 13.65
N PRO A 511 7.20 -6.32 14.49
CA PRO A 511 7.08 -7.78 14.58
C PRO A 511 6.76 -8.47 13.26
N PHE A 512 6.09 -7.77 12.34
CA PHE A 512 5.72 -8.27 11.01
C PHE A 512 6.47 -7.54 9.88
N GLY A 513 7.41 -6.65 10.24
CA GLY A 513 8.26 -5.94 9.28
C GLY A 513 9.30 -6.83 8.61
N VAL A 514 10.06 -6.26 7.70
CA VAL A 514 11.14 -6.97 6.98
C VAL A 514 12.28 -7.36 7.92
N ASN A 515 12.59 -6.50 8.90
CA ASN A 515 13.69 -6.70 9.85
C ASN A 515 13.17 -6.49 11.28
N PRO A 516 12.51 -7.46 11.90
CA PRO A 516 12.07 -7.36 13.30
C PRO A 516 13.28 -7.20 14.23
N VAL A 517 13.13 -6.33 15.24
CA VAL A 517 14.19 -6.08 16.24
C VAL A 517 13.70 -6.54 17.60
N LEU A 518 14.36 -7.56 18.17
CA LEU A 518 14.13 -8.01 19.54
C LEU A 518 15.24 -7.48 20.44
N THR A 519 14.88 -6.91 21.60
CA THR A 519 15.83 -6.57 22.66
C THR A 519 15.48 -7.27 23.96
N GLY A 520 16.44 -7.44 24.86
CA GLY A 520 16.22 -8.05 26.16
C GLY A 520 17.51 -8.26 26.95
N ASN A 521 17.36 -8.78 28.17
CA ASN A 521 18.47 -9.19 29.01
C ASN A 521 18.30 -10.66 29.37
N VAL A 522 19.41 -11.39 29.42
CA VAL A 522 19.46 -12.82 29.73
C VAL A 522 20.36 -13.05 30.95
N SER A 523 19.86 -13.79 31.91
CA SER A 523 20.59 -14.23 33.09
C SER A 523 20.66 -15.76 33.09
N LEU A 524 21.86 -16.28 33.20
CA LEU A 524 22.12 -17.72 33.30
C LEU A 524 22.50 -18.04 34.76
N LYS A 525 21.82 -19.01 35.34
CA LYS A 525 21.97 -19.35 36.77
C LYS A 525 22.21 -20.83 36.95
N GLN A 526 23.35 -21.16 37.51
CA GLN A 526 23.74 -22.50 37.95
C GLN A 526 23.63 -23.58 36.87
N LEU A 527 23.97 -23.24 35.61
CA LEU A 527 23.92 -24.20 34.50
C LEU A 527 25.00 -25.26 34.67
N ASP A 528 24.67 -26.55 34.55
CA ASP A 528 25.62 -27.66 34.53
C ASP A 528 26.43 -27.64 33.23
N LEU A 529 27.70 -27.37 33.33
CA LEU A 529 28.63 -27.29 32.20
C LEU A 529 28.79 -28.64 31.49
N ALA A 530 28.67 -29.77 32.19
CA ALA A 530 28.81 -31.07 31.54
C ALA A 530 27.59 -31.34 30.63
N ALA A 531 26.39 -31.04 31.11
CA ALA A 531 25.19 -31.12 30.31
C ALA A 531 25.22 -30.13 29.13
N PHE A 532 25.64 -28.88 29.37
CA PHE A 532 25.74 -27.86 28.33
C PHE A 532 26.75 -28.25 27.24
N THR A 533 27.97 -28.61 27.62
CA THR A 533 29.04 -28.92 26.66
C THR A 533 28.80 -30.25 25.91
N SER A 534 28.02 -31.18 26.49
CA SER A 534 27.66 -32.43 25.82
C SER A 534 26.70 -32.21 24.64
N VAL A 535 25.73 -31.28 24.75
CA VAL A 535 24.80 -30.95 23.67
C VAL A 535 25.52 -30.35 22.47
N PHE A 536 26.52 -29.55 22.73
CA PHE A 536 27.30 -28.85 21.69
C PHE A 536 28.55 -29.61 21.26
N ASP A 537 28.77 -30.84 21.72
CA ASP A 537 29.96 -31.66 21.46
C ASP A 537 31.29 -30.89 21.63
N PHE A 538 31.26 -29.91 22.55
CA PHE A 538 32.38 -28.99 22.77
C PHE A 538 33.58 -29.64 23.51
N GLY A 539 33.39 -30.85 24.02
CA GLY A 539 34.25 -31.52 24.96
C GLY A 539 33.69 -31.40 26.38
N SER A 540 34.17 -32.24 27.31
CA SER A 540 33.62 -32.28 28.67
C SER A 540 34.20 -31.16 29.55
N ILE A 541 33.33 -30.36 30.15
CA ILE A 541 33.68 -29.43 31.23
C ILE A 541 32.68 -29.69 32.36
N THR A 542 33.17 -30.02 33.57
CA THR A 542 32.31 -30.21 34.75
C THR A 542 32.31 -28.96 35.60
N GLY A 543 31.25 -28.73 36.34
CA GLY A 543 31.04 -27.55 37.19
C GLY A 543 29.77 -26.81 36.91
N ARG A 544 29.55 -25.71 37.62
CA ARG A 544 28.38 -24.85 37.44
C ARG A 544 28.79 -23.51 36.84
N MET A 545 27.97 -22.99 35.96
CA MET A 545 28.19 -21.71 35.26
C MET A 545 27.08 -20.74 35.56
N ASP A 546 27.44 -19.54 35.90
CA ASP A 546 26.58 -18.38 35.96
C ASP A 546 26.97 -17.39 34.84
N GLY A 547 26.05 -16.51 34.43
CA GLY A 547 26.38 -15.53 33.43
C GLY A 547 25.25 -14.56 33.17
N HIS A 548 25.53 -13.57 32.35
CA HIS A 548 24.52 -12.62 31.89
C HIS A 548 24.85 -12.13 30.48
N ILE A 549 23.82 -11.81 29.75
CA ILE A 549 23.87 -11.12 28.46
C ILE A 549 22.97 -9.90 28.56
N ASN A 550 23.59 -8.73 28.70
CA ASN A 550 22.90 -7.47 28.84
C ASN A 550 22.76 -6.77 27.47
N ASN A 551 21.70 -5.98 27.31
CA ASN A 551 21.46 -5.18 26.11
C ASN A 551 21.51 -6.03 24.83
N LEU A 552 21.02 -7.27 24.90
CA LEU A 552 20.89 -8.13 23.73
C LEU A 552 19.98 -7.44 22.71
N ARG A 553 20.50 -7.33 21.48
CA ARG A 553 19.76 -6.83 20.34
C ARG A 553 19.90 -7.79 19.18
N LEU A 554 18.75 -8.33 18.74
CA LEU A 554 18.65 -9.16 17.54
C LEU A 554 17.97 -8.33 16.44
N VAL A 555 18.50 -8.41 15.22
CA VAL A 555 17.85 -7.90 14.01
C VAL A 555 17.64 -9.09 13.09
N ASP A 556 16.42 -9.29 12.67
CA ASP A 556 16.03 -10.49 11.92
C ASP A 556 16.56 -11.77 12.59
N TRP A 557 16.36 -11.86 13.93
CA TRP A 557 16.77 -12.95 14.82
C TRP A 557 18.28 -13.19 14.89
N THR A 558 19.09 -12.30 14.29
CA THR A 558 20.56 -12.37 14.32
C THR A 558 21.12 -11.40 15.35
N PRO A 559 22.00 -11.83 16.28
CA PRO A 559 22.63 -10.94 17.26
C PRO A 559 23.49 -9.88 16.58
N VAL A 560 23.22 -8.61 16.88
CA VAL A 560 23.98 -7.45 16.36
C VAL A 560 24.66 -6.64 17.46
N ALA A 561 24.18 -6.74 18.70
CA ALA A 561 24.79 -6.09 19.87
C ALA A 561 24.43 -6.86 21.15
N PHE A 562 25.37 -6.96 22.07
CA PHE A 562 25.19 -7.45 23.44
C PHE A 562 26.47 -7.26 24.29
N GLN A 563 26.29 -7.41 25.58
CA GLN A 563 27.40 -7.53 26.54
C GLN A 563 27.21 -8.85 27.32
N ALA A 564 28.04 -9.85 27.00
CA ALA A 564 27.96 -11.16 27.62
C ALA A 564 29.15 -11.38 28.59
N SER A 565 28.84 -11.98 29.72
CA SER A 565 29.80 -12.45 30.68
C SER A 565 29.40 -13.82 31.21
N LEU A 566 30.29 -14.79 31.11
CA LEU A 566 30.11 -16.17 31.57
C LEU A 566 31.19 -16.50 32.57
N LEU A 567 30.83 -17.09 33.70
CA LEU A 567 31.75 -17.42 34.79
C LEU A 567 31.42 -18.79 35.39
N ALA A 568 32.41 -19.65 35.49
CA ALA A 568 32.39 -20.87 36.30
C ALA A 568 33.43 -20.74 37.40
N GLY A 569 33.00 -20.44 38.63
CA GLY A 569 33.89 -20.11 39.77
C GLY A 569 34.08 -21.23 40.81
N GLY A 570 33.32 -22.33 40.68
CA GLY A 570 33.34 -23.43 41.66
C GLY A 570 34.40 -24.50 41.41
N GLY A 571 35.22 -24.34 40.38
CA GLY A 571 36.21 -25.35 39.96
C GLY A 571 35.58 -26.56 39.28
N GLY A 572 36.42 -27.45 38.76
CA GLY A 572 35.95 -28.64 38.06
C GLY A 572 37.06 -29.29 37.23
N ARG A 573 36.62 -30.11 36.26
CA ARG A 573 37.51 -30.79 35.30
C ARG A 573 37.17 -30.33 33.88
N ILE A 574 38.18 -30.16 33.05
CA ILE A 574 38.07 -29.80 31.64
C ILE A 574 38.85 -30.83 30.80
N SER A 575 38.23 -31.36 29.76
CA SER A 575 38.86 -32.28 28.83
C SER A 575 39.82 -31.56 27.88
N GLN A 576 40.81 -32.29 27.35
CA GLN A 576 41.73 -31.75 26.35
C GLN A 576 41.01 -31.20 25.13
N ARG A 577 39.93 -31.85 24.66
CA ARG A 577 39.11 -31.36 23.55
C ARG A 577 38.50 -29.99 23.87
N ALA A 578 37.93 -29.81 25.05
CA ALA A 578 37.36 -28.55 25.46
C ALA A 578 38.42 -27.44 25.60
N VAL A 579 39.63 -27.77 26.08
CA VAL A 579 40.77 -26.85 26.10
C VAL A 579 41.14 -26.39 24.70
N ASN A 580 41.26 -27.31 23.75
CA ASN A 580 41.55 -26.99 22.35
C ASN A 580 40.49 -26.10 21.73
N ASN A 581 39.22 -26.38 21.99
CA ASN A 581 38.09 -25.59 21.47
C ASN A 581 38.07 -24.17 22.06
N LEU A 582 38.31 -24.00 23.38
CA LEU A 582 38.46 -22.69 24.02
C LEU A 582 39.62 -21.90 23.45
N THR A 583 40.76 -22.59 23.23
CA THR A 583 41.96 -21.99 22.60
C THR A 583 41.66 -21.49 21.20
N THR A 584 40.94 -22.28 20.40
CA THR A 584 40.53 -21.88 19.04
C THR A 584 39.57 -20.67 19.06
N VAL A 585 38.62 -20.63 19.99
CA VAL A 585 37.70 -19.49 20.18
C VAL A 585 38.47 -18.23 20.57
N GLY A 586 39.42 -18.33 21.50
CA GLY A 586 40.24 -17.20 21.95
C GLY A 586 41.33 -16.76 20.94
N GLY A 587 41.47 -17.47 19.82
CA GLY A 587 42.55 -17.20 18.84
C GLY A 587 43.94 -17.32 19.42
N GLY A 588 44.07 -18.08 20.51
CA GLY A 588 45.31 -18.28 21.23
C GLY A 588 45.93 -19.67 21.04
N GLY A 589 47.11 -19.86 21.57
CA GLY A 589 47.78 -21.15 21.72
C GLY A 589 47.86 -21.55 23.20
N ILE A 590 48.16 -22.80 23.44
CA ILE A 590 48.57 -23.24 24.78
C ILE A 590 49.94 -22.64 25.06
N ALA A 591 50.07 -21.88 26.16
CA ALA A 591 51.30 -21.20 26.49
C ALA A 591 52.50 -22.17 26.54
N GLY A 592 53.42 -21.96 25.64
CA GLY A 592 54.82 -22.26 25.72
C GLY A 592 55.34 -23.70 25.63
N GLY A 593 56.00 -24.02 24.56
CA GLY A 593 57.12 -24.94 24.42
C GLY A 593 57.01 -26.37 25.05
N LEU A 594 57.85 -26.72 25.95
CA LEU A 594 57.88 -28.02 26.62
C LEU A 594 56.60 -28.37 27.41
N GLN A 595 55.89 -27.39 27.92
CA GLN A 595 54.61 -27.61 28.61
C GLN A 595 53.49 -28.14 27.64
N GLY A 596 53.46 -27.71 26.39
CA GLY A 596 52.51 -28.18 25.39
C GLY A 596 52.65 -29.67 25.05
N ALA A 597 53.88 -30.21 25.09
CA ALA A 597 54.14 -31.63 24.85
C ALA A 597 53.70 -32.51 26.04
N VAL A 598 53.88 -32.03 27.26
CA VAL A 598 53.44 -32.72 28.50
C VAL A 598 51.92 -32.68 28.62
N LEU A 599 51.30 -31.58 28.29
CA LEU A 599 49.84 -31.46 28.34
C LEU A 599 49.11 -32.44 27.39
N LYS A 600 49.70 -32.83 26.27
CA LYS A 600 49.17 -33.84 25.35
C LYS A 600 49.02 -35.24 25.95
N LEU A 601 49.73 -35.53 27.05
CA LEU A 601 49.67 -36.83 27.75
C LEU A 601 48.45 -36.96 28.68
N PHE A 602 47.78 -35.84 28.99
CA PHE A 602 46.64 -35.81 29.91
C PHE A 602 45.32 -35.65 29.18
N LYS A 603 44.35 -36.50 29.49
CA LYS A 603 43.01 -36.42 28.88
C LYS A 603 42.10 -35.37 29.54
N ASN A 604 42.35 -35.06 30.82
CA ASN A 604 41.56 -34.13 31.63
C ASN A 604 42.49 -33.28 32.54
N PHE A 605 42.09 -32.04 32.78
CA PHE A 605 42.76 -31.09 33.64
C PHE A 605 41.81 -30.57 34.72
N SER A 606 42.32 -30.22 35.88
CA SER A 606 41.57 -29.53 36.91
C SER A 606 41.66 -28.02 36.70
N TYR A 607 40.56 -27.33 36.84
CA TYR A 607 40.52 -25.88 36.78
C TYR A 607 39.90 -25.29 38.05
N LYS A 608 40.24 -24.04 38.36
CA LYS A 608 39.71 -23.25 39.48
C LYS A 608 38.58 -22.33 39.02
N ARG A 609 38.78 -21.62 37.91
CA ARG A 609 37.82 -20.70 37.32
C ARG A 609 37.88 -20.77 35.78
N ILE A 610 36.74 -20.57 35.15
CA ILE A 610 36.63 -20.30 33.70
C ILE A 610 35.83 -19.02 33.53
N GLY A 611 36.30 -18.08 32.72
CA GLY A 611 35.60 -16.84 32.41
C GLY A 611 35.76 -16.45 30.96
N LEU A 612 34.66 -15.99 30.37
CA LEU A 612 34.62 -15.49 29.01
C LEU A 612 33.68 -14.32 28.90
N ASN A 613 34.17 -13.20 28.37
CA ASN A 613 33.39 -11.99 28.14
C ASN A 613 33.41 -11.64 26.66
N CYS A 614 32.29 -11.11 26.16
CA CYS A 614 32.18 -10.58 24.80
C CYS A 614 31.26 -9.35 24.79
N THR A 615 31.78 -8.23 24.31
CA THR A 615 30.96 -7.08 23.97
C THR A 615 30.86 -7.00 22.45
N LEU A 616 29.70 -7.36 21.92
CA LEU A 616 29.39 -7.29 20.48
C LEU A 616 28.89 -5.92 20.11
N GLN A 617 29.57 -5.27 19.17
CA GLN A 617 29.11 -4.02 18.55
C GLN A 617 29.68 -3.92 17.13
N ALA A 618 28.89 -3.45 16.17
CA ALA A 618 29.29 -3.27 14.78
C ALA A 618 29.99 -4.50 14.17
N ASN A 619 29.44 -5.70 14.40
CA ASN A 619 29.98 -7.00 13.96
C ASN A 619 31.35 -7.36 14.54
N VAL A 620 31.84 -6.68 15.57
CA VAL A 620 33.08 -6.99 16.25
C VAL A 620 32.79 -7.36 17.71
N CYS A 621 33.24 -8.53 18.13
CA CYS A 621 33.25 -8.95 19.53
C CYS A 621 34.55 -8.52 20.19
N GLN A 622 34.45 -7.68 21.20
CA GLN A 622 35.56 -7.41 22.11
C GLN A 622 35.61 -8.51 23.17
N MET A 623 36.60 -9.35 23.05
CA MET A 623 36.78 -10.52 23.91
C MET A 623 37.53 -10.17 25.20
N GLY A 624 37.16 -10.86 26.28
CA GLY A 624 37.82 -10.79 27.57
C GLY A 624 37.66 -12.10 28.34
N GLY A 625 38.27 -12.18 29.48
CA GLY A 625 38.21 -13.37 30.35
C GLY A 625 38.17 -13.01 31.84
N LEU A 626 38.78 -13.87 32.69
CA LEU A 626 38.89 -13.68 34.13
C LEU A 626 39.72 -12.45 34.48
N ASP A 627 40.88 -12.33 33.83
CA ASP A 627 41.84 -11.27 34.02
C ASP A 627 42.41 -10.84 32.66
N SER A 628 42.86 -9.59 32.54
CA SER A 628 43.49 -9.06 31.33
C SER A 628 44.98 -8.81 31.58
N SER A 629 45.81 -9.15 30.60
CA SER A 629 47.27 -8.89 30.60
C SER A 629 47.67 -8.22 29.28
N PRO A 630 48.90 -7.66 29.18
CA PRO A 630 49.41 -7.15 27.91
C PRO A 630 49.42 -8.20 26.78
N ASP A 631 49.53 -9.48 27.14
CA ASP A 631 49.63 -10.59 26.20
C ASP A 631 48.28 -11.24 25.86
N GLY A 632 47.19 -10.76 26.48
CA GLY A 632 45.84 -11.31 26.24
C GLY A 632 44.95 -11.33 27.49
N TYR A 633 44.02 -12.27 27.54
CA TYR A 633 43.11 -12.47 28.67
C TYR A 633 43.02 -13.94 29.05
N THR A 634 42.93 -14.21 30.35
CA THR A 634 42.84 -15.59 30.88
C THR A 634 41.42 -16.12 30.73
N ILE A 635 41.23 -17.23 29.99
CA ILE A 635 39.95 -17.93 29.82
C ILE A 635 39.81 -19.01 30.92
N VAL A 636 40.85 -19.80 31.15
CA VAL A 636 40.86 -20.88 32.15
C VAL A 636 42.04 -20.68 33.11
N GLU A 637 41.74 -20.59 34.40
CA GLU A 637 42.71 -20.65 35.48
C GLU A 637 42.75 -22.08 36.01
N GLY A 638 43.84 -22.77 35.81
CA GLY A 638 44.02 -24.16 36.25
C GLY A 638 44.22 -24.32 37.76
N SER A 639 43.97 -25.53 38.24
CA SER A 639 44.26 -25.94 39.62
C SER A 639 44.92 -27.32 39.59
N GLY A 640 46.00 -27.50 40.34
CA GLY A 640 46.68 -28.81 40.42
C GLY A 640 47.87 -28.99 39.44
N LEU A 641 48.30 -30.21 39.28
CA LEU A 641 49.39 -30.60 38.38
C LEU A 641 48.85 -31.53 37.27
N PRO A 642 49.20 -31.29 36.01
CA PRO A 642 49.91 -30.12 35.49
C PRO A 642 49.07 -28.85 35.59
N HIS A 643 49.69 -27.71 35.86
CA HIS A 643 49.00 -26.42 35.85
C HIS A 643 48.61 -26.05 34.43
N LEU A 644 47.33 -25.84 34.19
CA LEU A 644 46.78 -25.45 32.90
C LEU A 644 46.35 -23.98 32.95
N GLU A 645 46.81 -23.17 32.03
CA GLU A 645 46.31 -21.85 31.79
C GLU A 645 45.97 -21.72 30.31
N VAL A 646 44.73 -21.24 30.02
CA VAL A 646 44.30 -20.95 28.65
C VAL A 646 44.18 -19.45 28.50
N ILE A 647 44.97 -18.89 27.59
CA ILE A 647 45.03 -17.46 27.31
C ILE A 647 44.47 -17.19 25.92
N GLY A 648 43.52 -16.26 25.82
CA GLY A 648 43.03 -15.72 24.56
C GLY A 648 43.87 -14.51 24.15
N HIS A 649 44.42 -14.52 22.94
CA HIS A 649 45.26 -13.43 22.42
C HIS A 649 44.49 -12.45 21.52
N GLN A 650 43.35 -12.87 20.96
CA GLN A 650 42.53 -12.02 20.10
C GLN A 650 41.48 -11.28 20.92
N THR A 651 41.78 -10.03 21.27
CA THR A 651 40.84 -9.16 21.99
C THR A 651 39.72 -8.59 21.11
N ARG A 652 39.89 -8.62 19.79
CA ARG A 652 38.87 -8.18 18.82
C ARG A 652 38.69 -9.24 17.74
N VAL A 653 37.53 -9.80 17.66
CA VAL A 653 37.19 -10.87 16.72
C VAL A 653 35.96 -10.46 15.93
N ASP A 654 36.03 -10.63 14.61
CA ASP A 654 34.88 -10.48 13.74
C ASP A 654 33.78 -11.49 14.13
N TRP A 655 32.55 -11.02 14.35
CA TRP A 655 31.44 -11.84 14.85
C TRP A 655 31.12 -13.04 13.96
N PRO A 656 30.96 -12.88 12.63
CA PRO A 656 30.76 -14.02 11.74
C PRO A 656 31.89 -15.06 11.82
N THR A 657 33.13 -14.60 12.02
CA THR A 657 34.30 -15.49 12.19
C THR A 657 34.22 -16.23 13.51
N LEU A 658 33.84 -15.56 14.60
CA LEU A 658 33.66 -16.19 15.90
C LEU A 658 32.57 -17.26 15.87
N VAL A 659 31.41 -16.94 15.25
CA VAL A 659 30.30 -17.88 15.07
C VAL A 659 30.72 -19.11 14.24
N ARG A 660 31.50 -18.92 13.16
CA ARG A 660 32.04 -20.04 12.37
C ARG A 660 32.97 -20.92 13.20
N ARG A 661 33.85 -20.32 14.02
CA ARG A 661 34.77 -21.08 14.92
C ARG A 661 33.98 -21.88 15.95
N LEU A 662 32.99 -21.27 16.58
CA LEU A 662 32.09 -21.96 17.51
C LEU A 662 31.37 -23.13 16.83
N LYS A 663 30.84 -22.90 15.64
CA LYS A 663 30.16 -23.94 14.85
C LYS A 663 31.10 -25.08 14.46
N ALA A 664 32.30 -24.77 13.98
CA ALA A 664 33.32 -25.78 13.65
C ALA A 664 33.77 -26.57 14.88
N ALA A 665 33.87 -25.93 16.05
CA ALA A 665 34.16 -26.60 17.30
C ALA A 665 33.07 -27.58 17.74
N VAL A 666 31.82 -27.28 17.42
CA VAL A 666 30.62 -28.12 17.70
C VAL A 666 30.48 -29.27 16.67
N GLU A 667 30.71 -29.00 15.38
CA GLU A 667 30.56 -29.98 14.30
C GLU A 667 31.75 -30.94 14.15
N GLY A 668 32.80 -30.82 14.99
CA GLY A 668 33.93 -31.73 14.99
C GLY A 668 34.89 -31.60 13.79
N SER A 669 34.64 -30.65 12.89
CA SER A 669 35.51 -30.30 11.77
C SER A 669 36.50 -29.24 12.20
N GLY A 670 37.54 -29.62 12.97
CA GLY A 670 38.68 -28.74 13.21
C GLY A 670 39.31 -28.33 11.88
N PRO A 671 39.80 -27.07 11.74
CA PRO A 671 40.51 -26.67 10.54
C PRO A 671 41.73 -27.56 10.35
N GLU A 672 41.79 -28.31 9.23
CA GLU A 672 43.06 -28.89 8.77
C GLU A 672 44.00 -27.71 8.46
N ILE A 673 45.02 -27.59 9.28
CA ILE A 673 46.16 -26.69 8.99
C ILE A 673 46.93 -27.34 7.83
N ARG A 674 46.76 -26.81 6.62
CA ARG A 674 47.70 -27.05 5.52
C ARG A 674 48.88 -26.10 5.61
#